data_d95047f6c8ed13b06a1b466f867a62eb
#
_entry.id   d95047f6c8ed13b06a1b466f867a62eb
#
_cell.length_a   1.000
_cell.length_b   1.000
_cell.length_c   1.000
_cell.angle_alpha   90.00
_cell.angle_beta   90.00
_cell.angle_gamma   90.00
#
_symmetry.space_group_name_H-M   'P 1'
#
loop_
_entity.id
_entity.type
_entity.pdbx_description
1 polymer ?
#
loop_
_entity_poly.entity_id
_entity_poly.type
_entity_poly.pdbx_seq_one_letter_code
_entity_poly.pdbx_strand_id
1 'polypeptide(L)'
;MKEVLKIANTSIFILIFFFNSSCKNQENSQVKNNKADSLAEVQKHLAENALKGLDISDGLDVHSFATEPMLKNPTNIDVDERGRVWVTEAYNYRPAINGNPTNPKGDRIVILEDTNGDGKADTAKVFYQGPELNAPLGICVLGKRVIVSQSPYVWSFYDDNGDDVADRKEILFQGIGGEQHDHGAHAFTFGADGKLYFNFGNEGKTLKDKNGKTVLDQDGEEIGPKKYQQGMVFRCDPDGSHVECLGNNFRNPYEVAVDSYGSLWQSDNDDDGNKGTRINYVMPYGNYGYKDELTGAGWEANRTNIEDSIPQRHWHLNDPGEVPNLLQTGAGSPTGMLVYEGTLLPKEFQDQLIHSDAGPNVVRSYSLQNSGAGYTASIINILKGDKDQWFRPADVCVAPDGSLIVADWYDPGVGGHQAGDQTRGRIYRVAPPTASSYLIFKQDYSTPAGAVLALQNPNLSVRYHAFTALQTFGNQSIPELEKLWNGGGNPKMRARAFWALVKLPLIDAKIYIDQAVKDKDPNIRMVAIRAAAELKQNLTPLLITLVNDPDVQVRREVAIALHHNKSTEAAAIWATLASKHDGKDRWYLEALGIGADRQWDLFFKSYLTLVKDPLKDAAGKDIVWRARTDEAVPYLAKLAVDEQVVLKDRLRYFRAFDFNAGTLKSGLLLKMIADNKNKDIGLNKLVLFALDNKSVNQSPIAQQALQEVIRSVFGTQEYIDLVKRYQVKSESNNLLQLAISKKDENIGKQSTGLLLSFGGSKQIWSVLNGKDSIAVKSLLSSLGQVGSKESIDIVQTIALSDKYALDIRKDAARKIGRSWNGEERVLAILKNKKVPQDLI
;
A
#
# COMPACT_ATOMS: atom_id res chain seq x y z
N MET A 1 -3.00 53.33 -10.98
CA MET A 1 -1.93 52.36 -10.71
C MET A 1 -0.87 52.77 -9.68
N LYS A 2 -0.82 54.04 -9.23
CA LYS A 2 0.08 54.49 -8.16
C LYS A 2 -0.56 54.58 -6.78
N GLU A 3 -1.90 54.49 -6.66
CA GLU A 3 -2.61 54.52 -5.37
C GLU A 3 -2.87 53.15 -4.78
N VAL A 4 -2.86 52.07 -5.55
CA VAL A 4 -3.06 50.70 -5.06
C VAL A 4 -1.81 50.14 -4.37
N LEU A 5 -0.61 50.67 -4.65
CA LEU A 5 0.64 50.28 -3.98
C LEU A 5 0.86 50.92 -2.60
N LYS A 6 0.10 51.96 -2.21
CA LYS A 6 0.23 52.55 -0.88
C LYS A 6 -0.57 51.86 0.21
N ILE A 7 -1.62 51.12 -0.14
CA ILE A 7 -2.46 50.40 0.83
C ILE A 7 -1.85 49.03 1.19
N ALA A 8 -1.08 48.41 0.30
CA ALA A 8 -0.44 47.11 0.58
C ALA A 8 0.76 47.19 1.53
N ASN A 9 1.48 48.33 1.57
CA ASN A 9 2.63 48.48 2.45
C ASN A 9 2.31 48.89 3.89
N THR A 10 1.12 49.40 4.15
CA THR A 10 0.72 49.83 5.53
C THR A 10 0.10 48.64 6.31
N SER A 11 -0.47 47.66 5.62
CA SER A 11 -1.07 46.49 6.26
C SER A 11 -0.04 45.43 6.67
N ILE A 12 1.12 45.36 6.01
CA ILE A 12 2.19 44.40 6.33
C ILE A 12 2.98 44.83 7.57
N PHE A 13 3.12 46.15 7.81
CA PHE A 13 3.82 46.65 9.00
C PHE A 13 2.99 46.55 10.30
N ILE A 14 1.66 46.49 10.23
CA ILE A 14 0.81 46.34 11.40
C ILE A 14 0.70 44.86 11.83
N LEU A 15 0.83 43.89 10.89
CA LEU A 15 0.83 42.47 11.23
C LEU A 15 2.13 41.98 11.90
N ILE A 16 3.28 42.61 11.62
CA ILE A 16 4.55 42.23 12.23
C ILE A 16 4.70 42.74 13.66
N PHE A 17 4.03 43.86 14.04
CA PHE A 17 4.07 44.39 15.41
C PHE A 17 3.12 43.66 16.38
N PHE A 18 2.07 43.00 15.90
CA PHE A 18 1.19 42.22 16.75
C PHE A 18 1.71 40.80 17.06
N PHE A 19 2.59 40.24 16.24
CA PHE A 19 3.21 38.93 16.50
C PHE A 19 4.35 38.98 17.53
N ASN A 20 5.01 40.10 17.75
CA ASN A 20 6.08 40.22 18.73
C ASN A 20 5.62 40.56 20.15
N SER A 21 4.37 40.96 20.36
CA SER A 21 3.82 41.21 21.70
C SER A 21 3.11 39.95 22.30
N SER A 22 2.76 38.95 21.48
CA SER A 22 2.11 37.74 21.98
C SER A 22 3.10 36.70 22.51
N CYS A 23 4.36 36.71 22.04
CA CYS A 23 5.34 35.69 22.46
C CYS A 23 5.98 35.93 23.82
N LYS A 24 5.89 37.15 24.40
CA LYS A 24 6.46 37.42 25.73
C LYS A 24 5.52 37.15 26.91
N ASN A 25 4.20 37.02 26.65
CA ASN A 25 3.24 36.70 27.71
C ASN A 25 2.83 35.20 27.76
N GLN A 26 3.23 34.38 26.78
CA GLN A 26 2.94 32.95 26.82
C GLN A 26 4.00 32.11 27.56
N GLU A 27 5.25 32.56 27.64
CA GLU A 27 6.26 31.81 28.42
C GLU A 27 6.06 31.83 29.94
N ASN A 28 5.35 32.83 30.48
CA ASN A 28 5.07 32.92 31.93
C ASN A 28 3.73 32.32 32.36
N SER A 29 2.83 31.97 31.41
CA SER A 29 1.59 31.24 31.73
C SER A 29 1.74 29.73 31.58
N GLN A 30 2.62 29.25 30.67
CA GLN A 30 2.84 27.82 30.48
C GLN A 30 3.54 27.15 31.67
N VAL A 31 4.43 27.84 32.37
CA VAL A 31 5.16 27.24 33.52
C VAL A 31 4.26 27.10 34.76
N LYS A 32 3.16 27.84 34.89
CA LYS A 32 2.21 27.66 35.99
C LYS A 32 1.09 26.65 35.71
N ASN A 33 0.74 26.42 34.45
CA ASN A 33 -0.29 25.44 34.06
C ASN A 33 0.25 24.01 33.96
N ASN A 34 1.55 23.80 33.67
CA ASN A 34 2.10 22.46 33.45
C ASN A 34 1.99 21.48 34.63
N LYS A 35 1.82 21.97 35.87
CA LYS A 35 1.60 21.08 37.03
C LYS A 35 0.14 20.66 37.22
N ALA A 36 -0.81 21.55 36.91
CA ALA A 36 -2.22 21.20 36.98
C ALA A 36 -2.66 20.36 35.76
N ASP A 37 -2.15 20.72 34.60
CA ASP A 37 -2.37 19.95 33.36
C ASP A 37 -1.72 18.54 33.41
N SER A 38 -0.57 18.37 34.07
CA SER A 38 0.07 17.06 34.22
C SER A 38 -0.69 16.08 35.13
N LEU A 39 -1.36 16.58 36.16
CA LEU A 39 -2.22 15.75 37.02
C LEU A 39 -3.53 15.38 36.32
N ALA A 40 -4.12 16.30 35.58
CA ALA A 40 -5.29 16.04 34.74
C ALA A 40 -4.96 15.07 33.59
N GLU A 41 -3.81 15.19 32.98
CA GLU A 41 -3.33 14.30 31.92
C GLU A 41 -3.14 12.86 32.43
N VAL A 42 -2.52 12.65 33.60
CA VAL A 42 -2.39 11.32 34.20
C VAL A 42 -3.75 10.66 34.47
N GLN A 43 -4.72 11.43 34.94
CA GLN A 43 -6.08 10.92 35.17
C GLN A 43 -6.84 10.57 33.89
N LYS A 44 -6.60 11.32 32.82
CA LYS A 44 -7.17 11.07 31.49
C LYS A 44 -6.87 9.67 30.97
N HIS A 45 -5.68 9.16 31.28
CA HIS A 45 -5.21 7.86 30.80
C HIS A 45 -5.61 6.67 31.71
N LEU A 46 -6.40 6.89 32.76
CA LEU A 46 -6.92 5.80 33.57
C LEU A 46 -8.06 5.06 32.85
N ALA A 47 -8.15 3.74 33.05
CA ALA A 47 -9.17 2.89 32.43
C ALA A 47 -10.60 3.37 32.71
N GLU A 48 -10.88 3.86 33.91
CA GLU A 48 -12.18 4.43 34.33
C GLU A 48 -12.59 5.67 33.54
N ASN A 49 -11.64 6.35 32.89
CA ASN A 49 -11.86 7.55 32.09
C ASN A 49 -11.75 7.26 30.57
N ALA A 50 -11.60 6.02 30.16
CA ALA A 50 -11.36 5.61 28.78
C ALA A 50 -12.34 6.19 27.77
N LEU A 51 -13.62 6.28 28.12
CA LEU A 51 -14.67 6.80 27.23
C LEU A 51 -14.73 8.33 27.17
N LYS A 52 -14.16 9.04 28.15
CA LYS A 52 -14.24 10.51 28.22
C LYS A 52 -13.42 11.21 27.14
N GLY A 53 -12.42 10.52 26.61
CA GLY A 53 -11.54 11.01 25.55
C GLY A 53 -12.08 10.81 24.13
N LEU A 54 -13.20 10.09 23.99
CA LEU A 54 -13.74 9.66 22.72
C LEU A 54 -14.98 10.46 22.32
N ASP A 55 -15.05 10.83 21.06
CA ASP A 55 -16.23 11.39 20.41
C ASP A 55 -16.83 10.32 19.46
N ILE A 56 -18.13 10.10 19.54
CA ILE A 56 -18.88 9.06 18.80
C ILE A 56 -19.85 9.71 17.81
N SER A 57 -20.10 9.06 16.67
CA SER A 57 -21.08 9.49 15.67
C SER A 57 -22.51 9.41 16.20
N ASP A 58 -23.38 10.28 15.70
CA ASP A 58 -24.80 10.30 16.03
C ASP A 58 -25.45 8.92 15.75
N GLY A 59 -26.36 8.51 16.64
CA GLY A 59 -27.05 7.22 16.53
C GLY A 59 -26.24 6.00 16.98
N LEU A 60 -25.01 6.23 17.45
CA LEU A 60 -24.15 5.19 18.04
C LEU A 60 -23.77 5.52 19.47
N ASP A 61 -23.42 4.50 20.24
CA ASP A 61 -22.86 4.57 21.57
C ASP A 61 -21.60 3.72 21.67
N VAL A 62 -20.67 4.07 22.56
CA VAL A 62 -19.43 3.36 22.80
C VAL A 62 -19.35 2.86 24.22
N HIS A 63 -19.00 1.59 24.38
CA HIS A 63 -18.83 0.92 25.66
C HIS A 63 -17.41 0.37 25.78
N SER A 64 -16.85 0.42 26.99
CA SER A 64 -15.59 -0.24 27.29
C SER A 64 -15.86 -1.73 27.48
N PHE A 65 -15.39 -2.56 26.53
CA PHE A 65 -15.52 -4.01 26.60
C PHE A 65 -14.42 -4.63 27.46
N ALA A 66 -13.17 -4.21 27.28
CA ALA A 66 -12.06 -4.63 28.13
C ALA A 66 -11.00 -3.53 28.20
N THR A 67 -10.29 -3.48 29.33
CA THR A 67 -9.20 -2.53 29.55
C THR A 67 -8.03 -3.21 30.25
N GLU A 68 -6.93 -2.51 30.37
CA GLU A 68 -5.82 -2.92 31.23
C GLU A 68 -6.31 -3.22 32.66
N PRO A 69 -5.84 -4.26 33.34
CA PRO A 69 -4.71 -5.14 32.98
C PRO A 69 -5.07 -6.42 32.21
N MET A 70 -6.31 -6.57 31.71
CA MET A 70 -6.77 -7.79 31.03
C MET A 70 -5.97 -8.05 29.75
N LEU A 71 -5.60 -6.97 29.03
CA LEU A 71 -4.83 -7.01 27.79
C LEU A 71 -3.81 -5.88 27.74
N LYS A 72 -2.84 -5.99 26.79
CA LYS A 72 -1.79 -5.01 26.57
C LYS A 72 -1.48 -4.89 25.08
N ASN A 73 -1.25 -3.68 24.59
CA ASN A 73 -0.80 -3.41 23.22
C ASN A 73 -1.45 -4.31 22.16
N PRO A 74 -2.80 -4.29 22.02
CA PRO A 74 -3.47 -5.09 21.00
C PRO A 74 -3.10 -4.59 19.60
N THR A 75 -2.65 -5.49 18.74
CA THR A 75 -2.29 -5.18 17.35
C THR A 75 -3.39 -5.53 16.36
N ASN A 76 -4.06 -6.65 16.60
CA ASN A 76 -5.13 -7.13 15.76
C ASN A 76 -6.10 -7.98 16.58
N ILE A 77 -7.35 -8.04 16.17
CA ILE A 77 -8.41 -8.80 16.85
C ILE A 77 -9.22 -9.62 15.86
N ASP A 78 -9.87 -10.64 16.36
CA ASP A 78 -10.98 -11.30 15.67
C ASP A 78 -12.08 -11.63 16.70
N VAL A 79 -13.31 -11.83 16.22
CA VAL A 79 -14.45 -12.15 17.08
C VAL A 79 -15.03 -13.47 16.62
N ASP A 80 -15.00 -14.47 17.52
CA ASP A 80 -15.53 -15.80 17.21
C ASP A 80 -17.07 -15.86 17.21
N GLU A 81 -17.61 -17.01 16.85
CA GLU A 81 -19.04 -17.27 16.74
C GLU A 81 -19.79 -17.21 18.08
N ARG A 82 -19.04 -17.22 19.19
CA ARG A 82 -19.56 -17.05 20.55
C ARG A 82 -19.55 -15.61 21.02
N GLY A 83 -18.95 -14.69 20.22
CA GLY A 83 -18.77 -13.29 20.58
C GLY A 83 -17.55 -13.01 21.45
N ARG A 84 -16.66 -13.97 21.62
CA ARG A 84 -15.42 -13.77 22.37
C ARG A 84 -14.43 -13.00 21.49
N VAL A 85 -13.72 -12.06 22.09
CA VAL A 85 -12.72 -11.25 21.37
C VAL A 85 -11.34 -11.87 21.53
N TRP A 86 -10.76 -12.28 20.44
CA TRP A 86 -9.41 -12.81 20.35
C TRP A 86 -8.44 -11.69 20.04
N VAL A 87 -7.38 -11.60 20.80
CA VAL A 87 -6.44 -10.46 20.75
C VAL A 87 -5.02 -10.97 20.59
N THR A 88 -4.30 -10.45 19.60
CA THR A 88 -2.83 -10.54 19.55
C THR A 88 -2.23 -9.35 20.26
N GLU A 89 -1.34 -9.62 21.22
CA GLU A 89 -0.58 -8.60 21.94
C GLU A 89 0.84 -8.47 21.37
N ALA A 90 1.39 -7.26 21.37
CA ALA A 90 2.76 -7.00 20.93
C ALA A 90 3.55 -6.18 21.97
N TYR A 91 3.75 -6.74 23.13
CA TYR A 91 4.65 -6.19 24.14
C TYR A 91 6.10 -6.10 23.63
N ASN A 92 6.54 -7.10 22.87
CA ASN A 92 7.87 -7.18 22.28
C ASN A 92 8.03 -6.42 20.95
N TYR A 93 7.25 -5.34 20.74
CA TYR A 93 7.25 -4.63 19.48
C TYR A 93 8.48 -3.74 19.30
N ARG A 94 9.32 -4.05 18.30
CA ARG A 94 10.46 -3.25 17.84
C ARG A 94 11.39 -2.77 18.96
N PRO A 95 11.87 -3.63 19.88
CA PRO A 95 12.62 -3.21 21.06
C PRO A 95 13.92 -2.51 20.70
N ALA A 96 14.57 -2.86 19.59
CA ALA A 96 15.80 -2.22 19.13
C ALA A 96 15.62 -0.74 18.76
N ILE A 97 14.43 -0.33 18.33
CA ILE A 97 14.11 1.05 17.95
C ILE A 97 13.51 1.81 19.14
N ASN A 98 12.56 1.19 19.83
CA ASN A 98 11.81 1.83 20.90
C ASN A 98 12.59 1.87 22.23
N GLY A 99 13.60 1.03 22.39
CA GLY A 99 14.38 0.92 23.64
C GLY A 99 13.59 0.33 24.81
N ASN A 100 12.42 -0.25 24.55
CA ASN A 100 11.52 -0.82 25.54
C ASN A 100 12.02 -2.18 26.06
N PRO A 101 11.71 -2.56 27.30
CA PRO A 101 12.01 -3.88 27.81
C PRO A 101 11.22 -4.97 27.05
N THR A 102 11.79 -6.17 27.00
CA THR A 102 11.16 -7.33 26.34
C THR A 102 10.72 -8.38 27.35
N ASN A 103 9.70 -9.14 26.99
CA ASN A 103 9.28 -10.33 27.73
C ASN A 103 9.91 -11.58 27.09
N PRO A 104 10.84 -12.28 27.75
CA PRO A 104 11.48 -13.46 27.20
C PRO A 104 10.53 -14.66 27.02
N LYS A 105 9.33 -14.62 27.60
CA LYS A 105 8.29 -15.62 27.35
C LYS A 105 7.57 -15.42 26.02
N GLY A 106 7.84 -14.31 25.31
CA GLY A 106 7.14 -13.93 24.12
C GLY A 106 5.82 -13.18 24.39
N ASP A 107 5.15 -12.81 23.30
CA ASP A 107 3.84 -12.17 23.33
C ASP A 107 2.71 -13.18 23.49
N ARG A 108 1.48 -12.70 23.71
CA ARG A 108 0.33 -13.53 24.02
C ARG A 108 -0.72 -13.44 22.91
N ILE A 109 -1.48 -14.53 22.76
CA ILE A 109 -2.81 -14.53 22.18
C ILE A 109 -3.79 -14.71 23.34
N VAL A 110 -4.71 -13.75 23.51
CA VAL A 110 -5.64 -13.69 24.62
C VAL A 110 -7.08 -13.78 24.14
N ILE A 111 -7.92 -14.53 24.85
CA ILE A 111 -9.37 -14.61 24.63
C ILE A 111 -10.05 -13.81 25.74
N LEU A 112 -10.84 -12.82 25.35
CA LEU A 112 -11.66 -12.01 26.25
C LEU A 112 -13.12 -12.46 26.11
N GLU A 113 -13.79 -12.77 27.20
CA GLU A 113 -15.17 -13.27 27.20
C GLU A 113 -16.04 -12.50 28.18
N ASP A 114 -17.20 -12.06 27.70
CA ASP A 114 -18.31 -11.56 28.49
C ASP A 114 -19.22 -12.76 28.82
N THR A 115 -19.16 -13.28 30.03
CA THR A 115 -19.88 -14.48 30.46
C THR A 115 -21.28 -14.19 31.00
N ASN A 116 -21.57 -12.93 31.31
CA ASN A 116 -22.82 -12.50 31.93
C ASN A 116 -23.72 -11.69 30.97
N GLY A 117 -23.20 -11.25 29.81
CA GLY A 117 -23.94 -10.52 28.77
C GLY A 117 -24.12 -9.02 29.06
N ASP A 118 -23.29 -8.44 29.94
CA ASP A 118 -23.37 -7.02 30.30
C ASP A 118 -22.61 -6.10 29.37
N GLY A 119 -21.93 -6.65 28.38
CA GLY A 119 -21.13 -5.92 27.40
C GLY A 119 -19.70 -5.64 27.85
N LYS A 120 -19.22 -6.31 28.91
CA LYS A 120 -17.85 -6.24 29.40
C LYS A 120 -17.25 -7.62 29.55
N ALA A 121 -15.99 -7.77 29.22
CA ALA A 121 -15.30 -9.02 29.46
C ALA A 121 -15.09 -9.26 30.96
N ASP A 122 -15.55 -10.43 31.43
CA ASP A 122 -15.34 -10.89 32.80
C ASP A 122 -14.06 -11.72 32.93
N THR A 123 -13.62 -12.33 31.83
CA THR A 123 -12.48 -13.25 31.80
C THR A 123 -11.49 -12.86 30.69
N ALA A 124 -10.21 -13.16 30.99
CA ALA A 124 -9.12 -13.06 30.02
C ALA A 124 -8.28 -14.35 30.11
N LYS A 125 -8.37 -15.19 29.08
CA LYS A 125 -7.65 -16.47 29.01
C LYS A 125 -6.53 -16.41 27.99
N VAL A 126 -5.33 -16.84 28.39
CA VAL A 126 -4.18 -16.95 27.46
C VAL A 126 -4.36 -18.22 26.65
N PHE A 127 -4.61 -18.07 25.34
CA PHE A 127 -4.69 -19.17 24.39
C PHE A 127 -3.30 -19.71 24.04
N TYR A 128 -2.34 -18.79 23.84
CA TYR A 128 -0.96 -19.14 23.57
C TYR A 128 0.01 -18.04 24.05
N GLN A 129 1.18 -18.47 24.53
CA GLN A 129 2.36 -17.64 24.74
C GLN A 129 3.61 -18.47 24.50
N GLY A 130 4.56 -17.95 23.71
CA GLY A 130 5.82 -18.67 23.46
C GLY A 130 6.92 -17.69 22.98
N PRO A 131 8.19 -18.01 23.23
CA PRO A 131 9.32 -17.12 22.94
C PRO A 131 9.50 -16.82 21.44
N GLU A 132 8.90 -17.61 20.56
CA GLU A 132 8.89 -17.40 19.11
C GLU A 132 7.80 -16.45 18.66
N LEU A 133 6.80 -16.16 19.49
CA LEU A 133 5.73 -15.21 19.17
C LEU A 133 6.15 -13.82 19.67
N ASN A 134 6.54 -12.94 18.73
CA ASN A 134 6.98 -11.60 19.04
C ASN A 134 6.39 -10.60 18.05
N ALA A 135 5.62 -9.64 18.54
CA ALA A 135 4.92 -8.64 17.75
C ALA A 135 4.06 -9.25 16.62
N PRO A 136 3.09 -10.14 16.91
CA PRO A 136 2.14 -10.61 15.92
C PRO A 136 1.27 -9.44 15.45
N LEU A 137 1.02 -9.35 14.12
CA LEU A 137 0.31 -8.25 13.50
C LEU A 137 -1.03 -8.65 12.85
N GLY A 138 -1.43 -9.91 12.95
CA GLY A 138 -2.71 -10.37 12.42
C GLY A 138 -3.19 -11.64 13.08
N ILE A 139 -4.51 -11.78 13.22
CA ILE A 139 -5.19 -12.97 13.73
C ILE A 139 -6.44 -13.26 12.90
N CYS A 140 -6.77 -14.55 12.71
CA CYS A 140 -8.00 -14.98 12.07
C CYS A 140 -8.47 -16.29 12.74
N VAL A 141 -9.66 -16.27 13.33
CA VAL A 141 -10.22 -17.38 14.11
C VAL A 141 -11.19 -18.20 13.26
N LEU A 142 -10.80 -19.41 12.95
CA LEU A 142 -11.55 -20.33 12.10
C LEU A 142 -11.95 -21.59 12.91
N GLY A 143 -12.82 -21.40 13.86
CA GLY A 143 -13.24 -22.45 14.79
C GLY A 143 -12.07 -22.90 15.68
N LYS A 144 -11.68 -24.19 15.57
CA LYS A 144 -10.57 -24.75 16.34
C LYS A 144 -9.17 -24.38 15.80
N ARG A 145 -9.10 -23.66 14.68
CA ARG A 145 -7.85 -23.20 14.08
C ARG A 145 -7.75 -21.69 14.18
N VAL A 146 -6.60 -21.21 14.63
CA VAL A 146 -6.28 -19.78 14.71
C VAL A 146 -5.05 -19.48 13.87
N ILE A 147 -5.19 -18.65 12.86
CA ILE A 147 -4.08 -18.20 12.02
C ILE A 147 -3.52 -16.93 12.62
N VAL A 148 -2.20 -16.85 12.80
CA VAL A 148 -1.52 -15.69 13.36
C VAL A 148 -0.33 -15.33 12.48
N SER A 149 -0.29 -14.10 12.00
CA SER A 149 0.83 -13.59 11.21
C SER A 149 1.83 -12.84 12.08
N GLN A 150 3.08 -13.18 11.86
CA GLN A 150 4.23 -12.55 12.47
C GLN A 150 5.44 -12.83 11.59
N SER A 151 5.94 -11.83 10.83
CA SER A 151 7.13 -12.04 10.02
C SER A 151 8.29 -12.61 10.84
N PRO A 152 9.04 -13.61 10.34
CA PRO A 152 8.96 -14.16 8.98
C PRO A 152 7.96 -15.31 8.77
N TYR A 153 7.07 -15.58 9.72
CA TYR A 153 6.15 -16.71 9.72
C TYR A 153 4.69 -16.28 9.71
N VAL A 154 3.85 -17.17 9.18
CA VAL A 154 2.42 -17.24 9.47
C VAL A 154 2.17 -18.59 10.11
N TRP A 155 1.62 -18.56 11.32
CA TRP A 155 1.35 -19.72 12.14
C TRP A 155 -0.11 -20.14 12.04
N SER A 156 -0.37 -21.44 12.12
CA SER A 156 -1.67 -22.01 12.46
C SER A 156 -1.57 -22.68 13.81
N PHE A 157 -2.36 -22.22 14.78
CA PHE A 157 -2.53 -22.83 16.09
C PHE A 157 -3.83 -23.62 16.09
N TYR A 158 -3.89 -24.69 16.88
CA TYR A 158 -5.07 -25.56 16.97
C TYR A 158 -5.40 -25.85 18.41
N ASP A 159 -6.70 -25.75 18.75
CA ASP A 159 -7.32 -26.23 19.98
C ASP A 159 -8.09 -27.51 19.64
N ASP A 160 -7.41 -28.67 19.69
CA ASP A 160 -7.98 -29.94 19.28
C ASP A 160 -8.98 -30.47 20.32
N ASN A 161 -8.74 -30.18 21.61
CA ASN A 161 -9.55 -30.67 22.74
C ASN A 161 -10.70 -29.72 23.16
N GLY A 162 -10.66 -28.44 22.74
CA GLY A 162 -11.70 -27.44 23.01
C GLY A 162 -11.58 -26.79 24.39
N ASP A 163 -10.38 -26.74 24.95
CA ASP A 163 -10.14 -26.13 26.27
C ASP A 163 -9.67 -24.67 26.19
N ASP A 164 -9.70 -24.08 24.99
CA ASP A 164 -9.24 -22.72 24.70
C ASP A 164 -7.75 -22.48 25.00
N VAL A 165 -6.92 -23.50 24.82
CA VAL A 165 -5.46 -23.45 24.87
C VAL A 165 -4.92 -24.17 23.64
N ALA A 166 -3.90 -23.63 23.00
CA ALA A 166 -3.33 -24.25 21.82
C ALA A 166 -2.63 -25.57 22.16
N ASP A 167 -3.12 -26.69 21.61
CA ASP A 167 -2.51 -28.04 21.76
C ASP A 167 -1.31 -28.20 20.84
N ARG A 168 -1.35 -27.60 19.66
CA ARG A 168 -0.31 -27.70 18.63
C ARG A 168 -0.29 -26.48 17.73
N LYS A 169 0.84 -26.32 17.04
CA LYS A 169 1.01 -25.29 16.03
C LYS A 169 1.79 -25.81 14.84
N GLU A 170 1.58 -25.19 13.70
CA GLU A 170 2.33 -25.45 12.47
C GLU A 170 2.55 -24.16 11.67
N ILE A 171 3.55 -24.17 10.81
CA ILE A 171 3.80 -23.07 9.87
C ILE A 171 2.81 -23.23 8.71
N LEU A 172 2.08 -22.15 8.39
CA LEU A 172 1.29 -22.04 7.16
C LEU A 172 2.15 -21.46 6.03
N PHE A 173 2.81 -20.31 6.30
CA PHE A 173 3.75 -19.66 5.39
C PHE A 173 5.00 -19.21 6.16
N GLN A 174 6.10 -19.02 5.42
CA GLN A 174 7.35 -18.54 5.98
C GLN A 174 8.17 -17.73 4.95
N GLY A 175 9.32 -17.20 5.39
CA GLY A 175 10.25 -16.47 4.54
C GLY A 175 9.76 -15.09 4.12
N ILE A 176 8.75 -14.58 4.83
CA ILE A 176 8.23 -13.22 4.65
C ILE A 176 9.18 -12.26 5.36
N GLY A 177 9.70 -11.26 4.63
CA GLY A 177 10.53 -10.21 5.21
C GLY A 177 9.77 -9.34 6.23
N GLY A 178 10.47 -8.38 6.83
CA GLY A 178 9.87 -7.46 7.80
C GLY A 178 9.74 -8.05 9.20
N GLU A 179 10.69 -8.88 9.62
CA GLU A 179 10.78 -9.32 11.03
C GLU A 179 10.92 -8.10 11.94
N GLN A 180 10.13 -8.07 13.04
CA GLN A 180 10.08 -6.91 13.94
C GLN A 180 9.83 -5.58 13.21
N HIS A 181 9.05 -5.60 12.12
CA HIS A 181 8.72 -4.43 11.32
C HIS A 181 7.24 -4.43 10.95
N ASP A 182 6.62 -3.27 11.00
CA ASP A 182 5.23 -3.05 10.62
C ASP A 182 4.95 -3.15 9.11
N HIS A 183 5.95 -3.42 8.28
CA HIS A 183 5.82 -3.64 6.83
C HIS A 183 5.94 -5.12 6.44
N GLY A 184 5.79 -6.03 7.39
CA GLY A 184 5.79 -7.47 7.19
C GLY A 184 4.42 -8.05 6.84
N ALA A 185 4.16 -9.29 7.30
CA ALA A 185 2.87 -9.96 7.15
C ALA A 185 1.83 -9.38 8.12
N HIS A 186 0.61 -9.19 7.62
CA HIS A 186 -0.51 -8.64 8.36
C HIS A 186 -1.70 -9.62 8.44
N ALA A 187 -2.91 -9.10 8.64
CA ALA A 187 -4.10 -9.87 8.94
C ALA A 187 -4.58 -10.78 7.80
N PHE A 188 -5.32 -11.81 8.20
CA PHE A 188 -6.03 -12.72 7.33
C PHE A 188 -7.53 -12.51 7.46
N THR A 189 -8.26 -12.67 6.37
CA THR A 189 -9.73 -12.64 6.39
C THR A 189 -10.32 -13.76 5.54
N PHE A 190 -11.53 -14.23 5.90
CA PHE A 190 -12.25 -15.28 5.21
C PHE A 190 -13.27 -14.70 4.23
N GLY A 191 -13.19 -15.08 2.96
CA GLY A 191 -14.08 -14.63 1.90
C GLY A 191 -15.34 -15.48 1.75
N ALA A 192 -16.38 -14.91 1.13
CA ALA A 192 -17.61 -15.61 0.82
C ALA A 192 -17.42 -16.79 -0.16
N ASP A 193 -16.35 -16.76 -0.95
CA ASP A 193 -15.89 -17.81 -1.87
C ASP A 193 -15.20 -19.00 -1.15
N GLY A 194 -15.08 -18.94 0.17
CA GLY A 194 -14.43 -19.98 0.96
C GLY A 194 -12.90 -19.91 0.96
N LYS A 195 -12.31 -18.82 0.49
CA LYS A 195 -10.86 -18.58 0.45
C LYS A 195 -10.39 -17.71 1.61
N LEU A 196 -9.10 -17.73 1.86
CA LEU A 196 -8.40 -16.80 2.72
C LEU A 196 -7.76 -15.69 1.90
N TYR A 197 -7.85 -14.47 2.40
CA TYR A 197 -7.23 -13.29 1.83
C TYR A 197 -6.26 -12.69 2.85
N PHE A 198 -5.11 -12.21 2.38
CA PHE A 198 -4.08 -11.61 3.24
C PHE A 198 -3.15 -10.71 2.43
N ASN A 199 -2.32 -9.94 3.11
CA ASN A 199 -1.33 -9.10 2.49
C ASN A 199 -0.03 -9.05 3.28
N PHE A 200 0.98 -8.42 2.69
CA PHE A 200 2.17 -7.95 3.39
C PHE A 200 2.66 -6.62 2.79
N GLY A 201 3.36 -5.83 3.61
CA GLY A 201 3.99 -4.59 3.18
C GLY A 201 5.26 -4.80 2.35
N ASN A 202 5.90 -3.70 1.96
CA ASN A 202 7.06 -3.71 1.05
C ASN A 202 8.31 -4.44 1.59
N GLU A 203 8.40 -4.72 2.88
CA GLU A 203 9.46 -5.56 3.44
C GLU A 203 9.15 -7.06 3.35
N GLY A 204 7.90 -7.45 3.06
CA GLY A 204 7.49 -8.84 2.91
C GLY A 204 8.25 -9.59 1.81
N LYS A 205 8.34 -9.04 0.63
CA LYS A 205 9.15 -9.44 -0.55
C LYS A 205 8.92 -10.83 -1.10
N THR A 206 8.89 -11.87 -0.27
CA THR A 206 8.82 -13.28 -0.71
C THR A 206 7.84 -14.07 0.13
N LEU A 207 7.27 -15.12 -0.46
CA LEU A 207 6.37 -16.05 0.22
C LEU A 207 6.85 -17.49 -0.01
N LYS A 208 7.01 -18.24 1.08
CA LYS A 208 7.38 -19.66 1.05
C LYS A 208 6.33 -20.51 1.77
N ASP A 209 6.12 -21.71 1.30
CA ASP A 209 5.25 -22.69 1.96
C ASP A 209 5.85 -23.18 3.29
N LYS A 210 5.10 -24.04 3.99
CA LYS A 210 5.53 -24.67 5.25
C LYS A 210 6.84 -25.43 5.17
N ASN A 211 7.24 -25.90 3.97
CA ASN A 211 8.47 -26.64 3.71
C ASN A 211 9.65 -25.73 3.32
N GLY A 212 9.44 -24.42 3.27
CA GLY A 212 10.45 -23.45 2.86
C GLY A 212 10.65 -23.32 1.35
N LYS A 213 9.78 -23.94 0.53
CA LYS A 213 9.78 -23.77 -0.92
C LYS A 213 9.06 -22.50 -1.30
N THR A 214 9.62 -21.73 -2.25
CA THR A 214 8.96 -20.53 -2.79
C THR A 214 7.59 -20.90 -3.37
N VAL A 215 6.57 -20.16 -2.97
CA VAL A 215 5.20 -20.32 -3.48
C VAL A 215 5.14 -19.83 -4.92
N LEU A 216 4.44 -20.58 -5.76
CA LEU A 216 4.13 -20.18 -7.13
C LEU A 216 2.75 -19.54 -7.18
N ASP A 217 2.63 -18.52 -8.03
CA ASP A 217 1.37 -17.86 -8.30
C ASP A 217 0.47 -18.65 -9.27
N GLN A 218 -0.66 -18.06 -9.65
CA GLN A 218 -1.62 -18.64 -10.58
C GLN A 218 -1.06 -18.91 -12.00
N ASP A 219 0.04 -18.25 -12.37
CA ASP A 219 0.75 -18.42 -13.66
C ASP A 219 1.87 -19.48 -13.57
N GLY A 220 2.13 -19.99 -12.37
CA GLY A 220 3.24 -20.93 -12.10
C GLY A 220 4.60 -20.24 -11.93
N GLU A 221 4.63 -18.92 -11.66
CA GLU A 221 5.84 -18.14 -11.44
C GLU A 221 6.06 -17.88 -9.95
N GLU A 222 7.33 -17.74 -9.54
CA GLU A 222 7.69 -17.51 -8.14
C GLU A 222 7.15 -16.16 -7.63
N ILE A 223 6.47 -16.16 -6.48
CA ILE A 223 6.08 -14.95 -5.76
C ILE A 223 7.32 -14.33 -5.12
N GLY A 224 7.72 -13.17 -5.61
CA GLY A 224 8.89 -12.46 -5.14
C GLY A 224 9.28 -11.26 -6.01
N PRO A 225 10.34 -10.52 -5.64
CA PRO A 225 10.69 -9.23 -6.26
C PRO A 225 11.17 -9.34 -7.72
N LYS A 226 11.30 -10.53 -8.26
CA LYS A 226 11.62 -10.76 -9.68
C LYS A 226 10.43 -10.48 -10.59
N LYS A 227 9.21 -10.78 -10.12
CA LYS A 227 7.96 -10.58 -10.86
C LYS A 227 7.11 -9.47 -10.25
N TYR A 228 7.01 -9.44 -8.94
CA TYR A 228 6.15 -8.53 -8.19
C TYR A 228 6.98 -7.51 -7.39
N GLN A 229 6.51 -6.28 -7.33
CA GLN A 229 7.20 -5.22 -6.61
C GLN A 229 6.51 -4.90 -5.29
N GLN A 230 7.31 -4.58 -4.27
CA GLN A 230 6.86 -3.99 -3.01
C GLN A 230 5.82 -4.83 -2.26
N GLY A 231 4.87 -4.20 -1.59
CA GLY A 231 3.77 -4.87 -0.90
C GLY A 231 2.82 -5.58 -1.87
N MET A 232 2.23 -6.68 -1.41
CA MET A 232 1.40 -7.57 -2.22
C MET A 232 0.14 -7.98 -1.48
N VAL A 233 -0.91 -8.32 -2.22
CA VAL A 233 -2.16 -8.88 -1.69
C VAL A 233 -2.46 -10.21 -2.36
N PHE A 234 -2.95 -11.15 -1.56
CA PHE A 234 -3.09 -12.55 -1.94
C PHE A 234 -4.45 -13.13 -1.63
N ARG A 235 -4.76 -14.23 -2.32
CA ARG A 235 -5.83 -15.14 -2.00
C ARG A 235 -5.30 -16.58 -2.04
N CYS A 236 -5.78 -17.46 -1.16
CA CYS A 236 -5.41 -18.88 -1.15
C CYS A 236 -6.53 -19.76 -0.61
N ASP A 237 -6.40 -21.07 -0.77
CA ASP A 237 -7.24 -22.01 -0.05
C ASP A 237 -6.96 -21.98 1.47
N PRO A 238 -7.90 -22.42 2.32
CA PRO A 238 -7.71 -22.39 3.77
C PRO A 238 -6.49 -23.14 4.27
N ASP A 239 -5.98 -24.12 3.52
CA ASP A 239 -4.77 -24.87 3.83
C ASP A 239 -3.47 -24.22 3.35
N GLY A 240 -3.55 -23.02 2.73
CA GLY A 240 -2.44 -22.30 2.15
C GLY A 240 -2.03 -22.73 0.74
N SER A 241 -2.79 -23.63 0.12
CA SER A 241 -2.57 -24.02 -1.28
C SER A 241 -3.22 -23.04 -2.27
N HIS A 242 -2.89 -23.16 -3.56
CA HIS A 242 -3.44 -22.38 -4.66
C HIS A 242 -3.37 -20.86 -4.42
N VAL A 243 -2.20 -20.37 -4.05
CA VAL A 243 -1.98 -18.95 -3.81
C VAL A 243 -2.05 -18.16 -5.11
N GLU A 244 -2.79 -17.07 -5.09
CA GLU A 244 -2.86 -16.09 -6.18
C GLU A 244 -2.37 -14.74 -5.67
N CYS A 245 -1.51 -14.05 -6.43
CA CYS A 245 -1.17 -12.66 -6.18
C CYS A 245 -2.17 -11.77 -6.93
N LEU A 246 -3.02 -11.08 -6.18
CA LEU A 246 -4.12 -10.26 -6.71
C LEU A 246 -3.72 -8.81 -7.00
N GLY A 247 -2.61 -8.35 -6.45
CA GLY A 247 -2.11 -7.00 -6.69
C GLY A 247 -0.77 -6.78 -6.04
N ASN A 248 -0.01 -5.83 -6.55
CA ASN A 248 1.32 -5.55 -6.06
C ASN A 248 1.69 -4.06 -6.15
N ASN A 249 2.90 -3.73 -5.69
CA ASN A 249 3.45 -2.40 -5.66
C ASN A 249 2.70 -1.46 -4.71
N PHE A 250 2.26 -2.03 -3.57
CA PHE A 250 1.83 -1.27 -2.40
C PHE A 250 3.03 -0.93 -1.51
N ARG A 251 2.89 0.04 -0.63
CA ARG A 251 3.91 0.32 0.37
C ARG A 251 3.67 -0.49 1.65
N ASN A 252 2.63 -0.18 2.38
CA ASN A 252 2.30 -0.85 3.63
C ASN A 252 0.79 -0.93 3.84
N PRO A 253 0.10 -1.85 3.15
CA PRO A 253 -1.26 -2.23 3.49
C PRO A 253 -1.27 -2.97 4.81
N TYR A 254 -2.30 -2.82 5.63
CA TYR A 254 -2.37 -3.53 6.92
C TYR A 254 -3.41 -4.65 6.89
N GLU A 255 -4.65 -4.37 6.53
CA GLU A 255 -5.69 -5.37 6.48
C GLU A 255 -6.42 -5.37 5.14
N VAL A 256 -7.00 -6.52 4.81
CA VAL A 256 -7.78 -6.76 3.60
C VAL A 256 -9.24 -6.93 3.98
N ALA A 257 -10.13 -6.17 3.35
CA ALA A 257 -11.57 -6.33 3.48
C ALA A 257 -12.17 -6.93 2.21
N VAL A 258 -13.03 -7.94 2.35
CA VAL A 258 -13.68 -8.65 1.25
C VAL A 258 -15.18 -8.63 1.46
N ASP A 259 -15.93 -8.14 0.46
CA ASP A 259 -17.39 -8.18 0.50
C ASP A 259 -17.96 -9.54 0.04
N SER A 260 -19.26 -9.72 0.19
CA SER A 260 -19.95 -10.96 -0.21
C SER A 260 -19.94 -11.23 -1.71
N TYR A 261 -19.62 -10.24 -2.53
CA TYR A 261 -19.44 -10.41 -3.98
C TYR A 261 -18.00 -10.81 -4.35
N GLY A 262 -17.06 -10.75 -3.39
CA GLY A 262 -15.63 -10.96 -3.61
C GLY A 262 -14.90 -9.71 -4.10
N SER A 263 -15.45 -8.53 -3.89
CA SER A 263 -14.73 -7.27 -4.11
C SER A 263 -13.77 -7.02 -2.97
N LEU A 264 -12.55 -6.55 -3.30
CA LEU A 264 -11.42 -6.50 -2.39
C LEU A 264 -10.99 -5.05 -2.16
N TRP A 265 -10.77 -4.73 -0.90
CA TRP A 265 -10.41 -3.39 -0.44
C TRP A 265 -9.23 -3.46 0.51
N GLN A 266 -8.35 -2.46 0.48
CA GLN A 266 -7.31 -2.30 1.50
C GLN A 266 -6.83 -0.85 1.59
N SER A 267 -6.32 -0.49 2.77
CA SER A 267 -5.57 0.74 2.97
C SER A 267 -4.14 0.61 2.47
N ASP A 268 -3.42 1.73 2.34
CA ASP A 268 -2.00 1.72 2.05
C ASP A 268 -1.36 3.00 2.64
N ASN A 269 -0.37 2.81 3.52
CA ASN A 269 0.33 3.90 4.19
C ASN A 269 1.37 4.54 3.26
N ASP A 270 1.54 5.86 3.38
CA ASP A 270 2.55 6.62 2.63
C ASP A 270 3.91 6.69 3.34
N ASP A 271 4.90 7.30 2.71
CA ASP A 271 6.15 7.71 3.38
C ASP A 271 5.86 8.88 4.32
N ASP A 272 6.44 8.84 5.51
CA ASP A 272 6.16 9.79 6.59
C ASP A 272 6.24 11.25 6.13
N GLY A 273 5.14 11.96 6.32
CA GLY A 273 5.01 13.37 5.96
C GLY A 273 4.52 13.65 4.54
N ASN A 274 4.37 12.65 3.68
CA ASN A 274 3.90 12.85 2.30
C ASN A 274 2.40 13.09 2.18
N LYS A 275 1.62 12.74 3.20
CA LYS A 275 0.16 12.93 3.26
C LYS A 275 -0.58 12.24 2.11
N GLY A 276 -0.06 11.09 1.67
CA GLY A 276 -0.56 10.30 0.56
C GLY A 276 -1.28 9.02 0.96
N THR A 277 -1.46 8.75 2.28
CA THR A 277 -2.20 7.57 2.77
C THR A 277 -3.52 7.43 2.02
N ARG A 278 -3.82 6.21 1.54
CA ARG A 278 -4.93 5.96 0.63
C ARG A 278 -5.74 4.73 0.98
N ILE A 279 -6.95 4.68 0.44
CA ILE A 279 -7.81 3.50 0.39
C ILE A 279 -7.90 3.05 -1.07
N ASN A 280 -7.80 1.76 -1.30
CA ASN A 280 -7.82 1.15 -2.62
C ASN A 280 -8.97 0.16 -2.76
N TYR A 281 -9.65 0.19 -3.91
CA TYR A 281 -10.32 -0.96 -4.46
C TYR A 281 -9.27 -1.80 -5.20
N VAL A 282 -9.12 -3.06 -4.84
CA VAL A 282 -8.11 -3.92 -5.46
C VAL A 282 -8.70 -4.62 -6.68
N MET A 283 -8.32 -4.16 -7.87
CA MET A 283 -8.57 -4.89 -9.10
C MET A 283 -7.55 -6.04 -9.21
N PRO A 284 -7.99 -7.28 -9.42
CA PRO A 284 -7.09 -8.40 -9.62
C PRO A 284 -6.01 -8.10 -10.68
N TYR A 285 -4.76 -8.46 -10.36
CA TYR A 285 -3.54 -8.26 -11.18
C TYR A 285 -3.09 -6.81 -11.35
N GLY A 286 -3.65 -5.87 -10.57
CA GLY A 286 -3.31 -4.45 -10.62
C GLY A 286 -1.92 -4.13 -10.06
N ASN A 287 -1.30 -3.09 -10.64
CA ASN A 287 -0.13 -2.39 -10.10
C ASN A 287 -0.60 -1.13 -9.38
N TYR A 288 -0.09 -0.87 -8.15
CA TYR A 288 -0.54 0.22 -7.29
C TYR A 288 0.50 1.32 -7.08
N GLY A 289 1.60 1.29 -7.82
CA GLY A 289 2.46 2.43 -8.10
C GLY A 289 3.26 3.02 -6.94
N TYR A 290 3.55 2.28 -5.86
CA TYR A 290 4.42 2.82 -4.81
C TYR A 290 5.84 3.12 -5.33
N LYS A 291 6.34 2.30 -6.22
CA LYS A 291 7.60 2.54 -6.95
C LYS A 291 7.35 2.50 -8.46
N ASP A 292 8.14 3.26 -9.18
CA ASP A 292 8.13 3.20 -10.64
C ASP A 292 8.39 1.76 -11.13
N GLU A 293 7.52 1.25 -11.97
CA GLU A 293 7.53 -0.15 -12.43
C GLU A 293 8.85 -0.52 -13.12
N LEU A 294 9.45 0.40 -13.85
CA LEU A 294 10.60 0.11 -14.72
C LEU A 294 11.95 0.38 -14.05
N THR A 295 12.01 1.34 -13.15
CA THR A 295 13.28 1.80 -12.55
C THR A 295 13.35 1.59 -11.04
N GLY A 296 12.22 1.30 -10.38
CA GLY A 296 12.12 1.24 -8.92
C GLY A 296 12.25 2.60 -8.24
N ALA A 297 12.19 3.70 -8.99
CA ALA A 297 12.33 5.05 -8.44
C ALA A 297 11.16 5.41 -7.53
N GLY A 298 11.43 6.22 -6.50
CA GLY A 298 10.40 6.77 -5.61
C GLY A 298 9.79 8.07 -6.15
N TRP A 299 8.90 8.62 -5.35
CA TRP A 299 8.14 9.83 -5.65
C TRP A 299 9.01 11.08 -5.92
N GLU A 300 10.24 11.12 -5.44
CA GLU A 300 11.16 12.25 -5.64
C GLU A 300 11.67 12.36 -7.08
N ALA A 301 11.58 11.28 -7.86
CA ALA A 301 12.11 11.25 -9.23
C ALA A 301 11.21 12.04 -10.17
N ASN A 302 11.63 13.26 -10.52
CA ASN A 302 10.85 14.19 -11.34
C ASN A 302 10.50 13.63 -12.73
N ARG A 303 11.33 12.75 -13.28
CA ARG A 303 11.10 12.19 -14.62
C ARG A 303 9.90 11.24 -14.64
N THR A 304 9.71 10.43 -13.59
CA THR A 304 8.64 9.43 -13.50
C THR A 304 7.38 9.98 -12.82
N ASN A 305 7.47 11.20 -12.26
CA ASN A 305 6.37 11.83 -11.52
C ASN A 305 6.11 13.24 -12.07
N ILE A 306 5.08 13.35 -12.88
CA ILE A 306 4.66 14.60 -13.50
C ILE A 306 3.50 15.30 -12.78
N GLU A 307 3.03 14.74 -11.67
CA GLU A 307 1.99 15.34 -10.83
C GLU A 307 2.57 16.48 -9.98
N ASP A 308 1.72 17.46 -9.63
CA ASP A 308 2.16 18.71 -8.99
C ASP A 308 2.39 18.56 -7.48
N SER A 309 1.63 17.70 -6.80
CA SER A 309 1.69 17.54 -5.35
C SER A 309 2.33 16.20 -4.93
N ILE A 310 3.02 16.19 -3.80
CA ILE A 310 3.65 15.00 -3.25
C ILE A 310 2.65 13.84 -3.05
N PRO A 311 1.45 14.06 -2.46
CA PRO A 311 0.47 12.99 -2.32
C PRO A 311 0.09 12.31 -3.64
N GLN A 312 -0.03 13.06 -4.72
CA GLN A 312 -0.34 12.52 -6.05
C GLN A 312 0.86 11.82 -6.69
N ARG A 313 2.07 12.39 -6.53
CA ARG A 313 3.32 11.80 -7.03
C ARG A 313 3.66 10.50 -6.34
N HIS A 314 3.29 10.37 -5.08
CA HIS A 314 3.67 9.25 -4.21
C HIS A 314 3.32 7.88 -4.81
N TRP A 315 2.25 7.81 -5.58
CA TRP A 315 1.69 6.58 -6.15
C TRP A 315 1.84 6.47 -7.67
N HIS A 316 2.70 7.27 -8.30
CA HIS A 316 2.95 7.25 -9.76
C HIS A 316 1.67 7.25 -10.62
N LEU A 317 0.59 7.89 -10.16
CA LEU A 317 -0.73 7.87 -10.80
C LEU A 317 -0.77 8.40 -12.23
N ASN A 318 0.29 9.08 -12.67
CA ASN A 318 0.47 9.53 -14.04
C ASN A 318 0.92 8.43 -15.01
N ASP A 319 1.31 7.26 -14.52
CA ASP A 319 1.86 6.20 -15.35
C ASP A 319 0.78 5.27 -15.94
N PRO A 320 0.98 4.79 -17.18
CA PRO A 320 0.09 3.79 -17.76
C PRO A 320 0.29 2.44 -17.06
N GLY A 321 -0.75 1.91 -16.43
CA GLY A 321 -0.71 0.64 -15.71
C GLY A 321 -0.94 0.79 -14.21
N GLU A 322 -0.91 2.01 -13.69
CA GLU A 322 -1.17 2.26 -12.28
C GLU A 322 -2.68 2.39 -12.02
N VAL A 323 -3.20 1.52 -11.12
CA VAL A 323 -4.61 1.53 -10.74
C VAL A 323 -4.89 2.75 -9.85
N PRO A 324 -5.95 3.53 -10.12
CA PRO A 324 -6.26 4.70 -9.30
C PRO A 324 -6.66 4.35 -7.86
N ASN A 325 -6.47 5.29 -6.95
CA ASN A 325 -6.94 5.19 -5.57
C ASN A 325 -8.46 5.39 -5.48
N LEU A 326 -9.12 4.77 -4.49
CA LEU A 326 -10.50 5.15 -4.15
C LEU A 326 -10.51 6.60 -3.64
N LEU A 327 -9.68 6.88 -2.65
CA LEU A 327 -9.43 8.24 -2.14
C LEU A 327 -8.11 8.28 -1.36
N GLN A 328 -7.58 9.49 -1.15
CA GLN A 328 -6.47 9.74 -0.24
C GLN A 328 -7.01 10.33 1.07
N THR A 329 -6.58 9.78 2.19
CA THR A 329 -7.01 10.20 3.53
C THR A 329 -6.11 11.27 4.15
N GLY A 330 -4.96 11.53 3.53
CA GLY A 330 -3.93 12.45 4.03
C GLY A 330 -2.87 11.75 4.86
N ALA A 331 -2.43 12.35 5.95
CA ALA A 331 -1.54 11.69 6.90
C ALA A 331 -2.30 10.61 7.66
N GLY A 332 -1.66 9.46 7.86
CA GLY A 332 -2.28 8.34 8.55
C GLY A 332 -1.29 7.30 9.02
N SER A 333 -1.80 6.34 9.75
CA SER A 333 -1.19 5.06 10.07
C SER A 333 -2.33 4.06 10.01
N PRO A 334 -2.74 3.68 8.80
CA PRO A 334 -3.92 2.85 8.57
C PRO A 334 -3.71 1.46 9.17
N THR A 335 -4.78 0.90 9.75
CA THR A 335 -4.77 -0.38 10.43
C THR A 335 -5.93 -1.26 9.96
N GLY A 336 -6.76 -1.81 10.86
CA GLY A 336 -7.83 -2.72 10.53
C GLY A 336 -8.91 -2.17 9.60
N MET A 337 -9.45 -3.04 8.75
CA MET A 337 -10.47 -2.67 7.77
C MET A 337 -11.48 -3.80 7.55
N LEU A 338 -12.76 -3.46 7.43
CA LEU A 338 -13.83 -4.41 7.09
C LEU A 338 -14.87 -3.80 6.13
N VAL A 339 -15.70 -4.66 5.54
CA VAL A 339 -16.98 -4.27 4.93
C VAL A 339 -18.09 -4.62 5.92
N TYR A 340 -18.85 -3.62 6.37
CA TYR A 340 -19.93 -3.84 7.30
C TYR A 340 -21.19 -4.33 6.57
N GLU A 341 -21.46 -5.60 6.61
CA GLU A 341 -22.62 -6.25 5.97
C GLU A 341 -23.71 -6.64 6.97
N GLY A 342 -23.72 -5.96 8.13
CA GLY A 342 -24.77 -6.11 9.16
C GLY A 342 -25.89 -5.09 9.00
N THR A 343 -26.93 -5.25 9.83
CA THR A 343 -28.11 -4.38 9.86
C THR A 343 -28.31 -3.66 11.20
N LEU A 344 -27.42 -3.89 12.18
CA LEU A 344 -27.54 -3.28 13.51
C LEU A 344 -27.19 -1.79 13.49
N LEU A 345 -26.10 -1.42 12.84
CA LEU A 345 -25.66 -0.01 12.77
C LEU A 345 -26.62 0.84 11.93
N PRO A 346 -26.67 2.17 12.15
CA PRO A 346 -27.40 3.10 11.32
C PRO A 346 -27.16 2.85 9.82
N LYS A 347 -28.17 3.16 9.00
CA LYS A 347 -28.19 2.80 7.57
C LYS A 347 -27.01 3.37 6.78
N GLU A 348 -26.49 4.53 7.17
CA GLU A 348 -25.32 5.16 6.56
C GLU A 348 -24.03 4.36 6.68
N PHE A 349 -23.95 3.41 7.62
CA PHE A 349 -22.81 2.52 7.81
C PHE A 349 -23.03 1.13 7.20
N GLN A 350 -24.29 0.79 6.84
CA GLN A 350 -24.60 -0.52 6.25
C GLN A 350 -24.04 -0.62 4.83
N ASP A 351 -23.42 -1.75 4.54
CA ASP A 351 -22.77 -2.01 3.24
C ASP A 351 -21.58 -1.11 2.92
N GLN A 352 -21.00 -0.45 3.92
CA GLN A 352 -19.86 0.47 3.76
C GLN A 352 -18.55 -0.13 4.30
N LEU A 353 -17.44 0.41 3.83
CA LEU A 353 -16.13 0.15 4.44
C LEU A 353 -16.04 0.83 5.80
N ILE A 354 -15.50 0.12 6.78
CA ILE A 354 -15.13 0.68 8.09
C ILE A 354 -13.63 0.41 8.29
N HIS A 355 -12.91 1.42 8.77
CA HIS A 355 -11.47 1.41 8.82
C HIS A 355 -10.96 2.14 10.06
N SER A 356 -9.97 1.55 10.70
CA SER A 356 -9.21 2.14 11.81
C SER A 356 -7.96 2.83 11.28
N ASP A 357 -7.65 4.03 11.79
CA ASP A 357 -6.46 4.79 11.43
C ASP A 357 -5.84 5.41 12.70
N ALA A 358 -4.74 4.81 13.14
CA ALA A 358 -4.07 5.17 14.39
C ALA A 358 -3.39 6.55 14.34
N GLY A 359 -3.00 7.02 13.16
CA GLY A 359 -2.36 8.30 12.96
C GLY A 359 -3.26 9.48 13.37
N PRO A 360 -4.43 9.64 12.75
CA PRO A 360 -5.40 10.67 13.08
C PRO A 360 -6.35 10.28 14.24
N ASN A 361 -6.09 9.21 14.99
CA ASN A 361 -6.89 8.77 16.15
C ASN A 361 -8.38 8.52 15.82
N VAL A 362 -8.68 7.72 14.77
CA VAL A 362 -10.05 7.64 14.27
C VAL A 362 -10.42 6.25 13.75
N VAL A 363 -11.68 5.84 14.03
CA VAL A 363 -12.39 4.82 13.28
C VAL A 363 -13.39 5.52 12.38
N ARG A 364 -13.39 5.21 11.07
CA ARG A 364 -14.21 5.91 10.09
C ARG A 364 -14.85 4.96 9.08
N SER A 365 -15.97 5.36 8.54
CA SER A 365 -16.63 4.71 7.41
C SER A 365 -16.33 5.46 6.11
N TYR A 366 -16.22 4.72 5.03
CA TYR A 366 -16.17 5.25 3.68
C TYR A 366 -17.48 4.91 2.95
N SER A 367 -18.34 5.92 2.79
CA SER A 367 -19.62 5.78 2.10
C SER A 367 -19.38 5.64 0.60
N LEU A 368 -19.44 4.39 0.12
CA LEU A 368 -19.12 4.02 -1.26
C LEU A 368 -20.26 4.38 -2.22
N GLN A 369 -19.89 4.87 -3.41
CA GLN A 369 -20.77 5.07 -4.53
C GLN A 369 -20.12 4.59 -5.82
N ASN A 370 -20.87 3.90 -6.67
CA ASN A 370 -20.40 3.52 -8.00
C ASN A 370 -20.09 4.76 -8.83
N SER A 371 -18.93 4.80 -9.47
CA SER A 371 -18.49 5.89 -10.34
C SER A 371 -17.79 5.31 -11.57
N GLY A 372 -18.49 5.23 -12.68
CA GLY A 372 -17.99 4.51 -13.84
C GLY A 372 -17.64 3.06 -13.48
N ALA A 373 -16.51 2.58 -13.97
CA ALA A 373 -15.99 1.25 -13.67
C ALA A 373 -15.35 1.13 -12.26
N GLY A 374 -15.23 2.22 -11.54
CA GLY A 374 -14.69 2.28 -10.19
C GLY A 374 -15.69 2.80 -9.18
N TYR A 375 -15.16 3.50 -8.19
CA TYR A 375 -15.94 3.99 -7.06
C TYR A 375 -15.45 5.38 -6.63
N THR A 376 -16.33 6.08 -5.93
CA THR A 376 -16.02 7.25 -5.11
C THR A 376 -16.47 7.00 -3.68
N ALA A 377 -15.91 7.73 -2.72
CA ALA A 377 -16.33 7.61 -1.34
C ALA A 377 -16.29 8.97 -0.61
N SER A 378 -17.17 9.13 0.37
CA SER A 378 -17.10 10.18 1.38
C SER A 378 -16.77 9.58 2.75
N ILE A 379 -16.14 10.38 3.61
CA ILE A 379 -15.68 9.95 4.94
C ILE A 379 -16.71 10.35 5.99
N ILE A 380 -17.10 9.38 6.83
CA ILE A 380 -17.92 9.60 8.04
C ILE A 380 -17.14 9.03 9.22
N ASN A 381 -16.76 9.87 10.21
CA ASN A 381 -16.07 9.37 11.38
C ASN A 381 -17.07 8.68 12.32
N ILE A 382 -16.74 7.49 12.77
CA ILE A 382 -17.53 6.69 13.73
C ILE A 382 -17.07 6.99 15.15
N LEU A 383 -15.77 6.94 15.40
CA LEU A 383 -15.15 7.12 16.71
C LEU A 383 -13.88 7.94 16.57
N LYS A 384 -13.68 8.96 17.43
CA LYS A 384 -12.50 9.84 17.39
C LYS A 384 -11.92 10.07 18.76
N GLY A 385 -10.59 10.09 18.84
CA GLY A 385 -9.82 10.42 20.04
C GLY A 385 -9.39 11.90 20.08
N ASP A 386 -10.25 12.84 19.72
CA ASP A 386 -9.89 14.28 19.66
C ASP A 386 -9.47 14.84 21.02
N LYS A 387 -10.01 14.30 22.11
CA LYS A 387 -9.70 14.72 23.50
C LYS A 387 -8.63 13.87 24.17
N ASP A 388 -8.34 12.69 23.58
CA ASP A 388 -7.31 11.76 24.05
C ASP A 388 -6.48 11.21 22.88
N GLN A 389 -5.35 11.85 22.63
CA GLN A 389 -4.46 11.52 21.53
C GLN A 389 -3.71 10.19 21.72
N TRP A 390 -3.91 9.49 22.87
CA TRP A 390 -3.41 8.13 23.07
C TRP A 390 -4.35 7.07 22.49
N PHE A 391 -5.56 7.42 22.08
CA PHE A 391 -6.43 6.54 21.32
C PHE A 391 -5.75 6.21 19.99
N ARG A 392 -5.34 4.94 19.82
CA ARG A 392 -4.66 4.42 18.63
C ARG A 392 -5.40 3.19 18.12
N PRO A 393 -6.50 3.35 17.39
CA PRO A 393 -7.27 2.20 16.94
C PRO A 393 -6.40 1.33 16.03
N ALA A 394 -6.15 0.10 16.50
CA ALA A 394 -5.29 -0.87 15.83
C ALA A 394 -6.09 -1.80 14.93
N ASP A 395 -7.38 -2.04 15.26
CA ASP A 395 -8.22 -2.93 14.47
C ASP A 395 -9.71 -2.70 14.74
N VAL A 396 -10.57 -3.22 13.84
CA VAL A 396 -12.02 -3.21 13.97
C VAL A 396 -12.65 -4.47 13.36
N CYS A 397 -13.48 -5.17 14.14
CA CYS A 397 -14.20 -6.37 13.73
C CYS A 397 -15.70 -6.25 13.94
N VAL A 398 -16.49 -7.11 13.28
CA VAL A 398 -17.94 -7.21 13.50
C VAL A 398 -18.24 -8.41 14.39
N ALA A 399 -18.93 -8.17 15.51
CA ALA A 399 -19.41 -9.22 16.39
C ALA A 399 -20.64 -9.94 15.82
N PRO A 400 -20.97 -11.17 16.31
CA PRO A 400 -22.15 -11.90 15.82
C PRO A 400 -23.50 -11.19 16.03
N ASP A 401 -23.60 -10.24 16.99
CA ASP A 401 -24.78 -9.40 17.19
C ASP A 401 -24.85 -8.23 16.21
N GLY A 402 -23.79 -8.00 15.42
CA GLY A 402 -23.67 -6.91 14.46
C GLY A 402 -23.01 -5.63 15.02
N SER A 403 -22.63 -5.59 16.31
CA SER A 403 -21.86 -4.47 16.85
C SER A 403 -20.41 -4.47 16.32
N LEU A 404 -19.75 -3.31 16.38
CA LEU A 404 -18.32 -3.23 16.11
C LEU A 404 -17.53 -3.45 17.41
N ILE A 405 -16.44 -4.19 17.28
CA ILE A 405 -15.41 -4.32 18.31
C ILE A 405 -14.16 -3.60 17.79
N VAL A 406 -13.64 -2.66 18.56
CA VAL A 406 -12.50 -1.81 18.20
C VAL A 406 -11.36 -2.06 19.17
N ALA A 407 -10.20 -2.45 18.66
CA ALA A 407 -8.97 -2.55 19.43
C ALA A 407 -8.25 -1.21 19.46
N ASP A 408 -7.76 -0.84 20.62
CA ASP A 408 -7.03 0.39 20.87
C ASP A 408 -5.66 0.03 21.47
N TRP A 409 -4.60 0.23 20.70
CA TRP A 409 -3.22 0.07 21.16
C TRP A 409 -2.92 0.95 22.37
N TYR A 410 -3.55 2.11 22.46
CA TYR A 410 -3.48 3.13 23.52
C TYR A 410 -2.06 3.54 23.89
N ASP A 411 -1.47 4.36 23.06
CA ASP A 411 -0.05 4.74 23.16
C ASP A 411 0.13 6.24 22.82
N PRO A 412 1.08 6.97 23.48
CA PRO A 412 1.38 8.36 23.13
C PRO A 412 1.91 8.53 21.71
N GLY A 413 2.60 7.49 21.17
CA GLY A 413 3.16 7.45 19.83
C GLY A 413 2.30 6.71 18.83
N VAL A 414 2.65 6.84 17.55
CA VAL A 414 2.10 6.01 16.49
C VAL A 414 3.06 4.85 16.23
N GLY A 415 2.76 3.70 16.82
CA GLY A 415 3.43 2.40 16.75
C GLY A 415 4.80 2.25 16.07
N GLY A 416 4.91 2.56 14.77
CA GLY A 416 6.09 2.25 13.96
C GLY A 416 7.43 2.75 14.47
N HIS A 417 7.48 3.94 15.05
CA HIS A 417 8.72 4.60 15.48
C HIS A 417 8.77 5.01 16.95
N GLN A 418 7.66 4.98 17.66
CA GLN A 418 7.56 5.44 19.05
C GLN A 418 6.46 4.67 19.78
N ALA A 419 6.76 3.48 20.30
CA ALA A 419 5.93 2.80 21.28
C ALA A 419 6.34 3.26 22.68
N GLY A 420 5.49 4.05 23.33
CA GLY A 420 5.78 4.69 24.61
C GLY A 420 5.14 4.02 25.83
N ASP A 421 4.11 3.19 25.62
CA ASP A 421 3.42 2.44 26.67
C ASP A 421 3.35 0.95 26.33
N GLN A 422 3.78 0.09 27.25
CA GLN A 422 3.70 -1.37 27.11
C GLN A 422 2.74 -2.02 28.11
N THR A 423 1.96 -1.23 28.82
CA THR A 423 1.16 -1.70 29.94
C THR A 423 -0.33 -1.59 29.72
N ARG A 424 -0.73 -0.80 28.74
CA ARG A 424 -2.12 -0.51 28.43
C ARG A 424 -2.56 -1.14 27.11
N GLY A 425 -3.85 -1.25 26.97
CA GLY A 425 -4.56 -1.69 25.77
C GLY A 425 -6.04 -1.78 26.11
N ARG A 426 -6.90 -1.44 25.14
CA ARG A 426 -8.35 -1.37 25.35
C ARG A 426 -9.11 -1.98 24.20
N ILE A 427 -10.28 -2.49 24.51
CA ILE A 427 -11.27 -2.93 23.53
C ILE A 427 -12.56 -2.17 23.78
N TYR A 428 -13.10 -1.59 22.73
CA TYR A 428 -14.40 -0.90 22.76
C TYR A 428 -15.42 -1.67 21.94
N ARG A 429 -16.68 -1.64 22.40
CA ARG A 429 -17.84 -2.06 21.63
C ARG A 429 -18.62 -0.83 21.19
N VAL A 430 -18.94 -0.75 19.89
CA VAL A 430 -19.72 0.33 19.30
C VAL A 430 -21.02 -0.24 18.74
N ALA A 431 -22.15 0.29 19.20
CA ALA A 431 -23.49 -0.17 18.81
C ALA A 431 -24.49 1.00 18.97
N PRO A 432 -25.71 0.92 18.40
CA PRO A 432 -26.76 1.88 18.72
C PRO A 432 -27.13 1.83 20.20
N PRO A 433 -27.58 2.95 20.80
CA PRO A 433 -28.00 2.99 22.21
C PRO A 433 -29.08 1.99 22.58
N THR A 434 -29.89 1.57 21.61
CA THR A 434 -30.94 0.55 21.76
C THR A 434 -30.41 -0.89 21.88
N ALA A 435 -29.13 -1.10 21.61
CA ALA A 435 -28.44 -2.38 21.66
C ALA A 435 -27.34 -2.37 22.74
N SER A 436 -27.65 -1.91 23.94
CA SER A 436 -26.70 -1.80 25.05
C SER A 436 -26.20 -3.15 25.58
N SER A 437 -26.99 -4.23 25.47
CA SER A 437 -26.62 -5.57 25.88
C SER A 437 -25.79 -6.26 24.82
N TYR A 438 -24.84 -7.11 25.21
CA TYR A 438 -24.02 -7.93 24.30
C TYR A 438 -24.52 -9.38 24.37
N LEU A 439 -25.65 -9.65 23.71
CA LEU A 439 -26.28 -10.98 23.73
C LEU A 439 -26.01 -11.71 22.42
N ILE A 440 -25.20 -12.75 22.48
CA ILE A 440 -24.85 -13.57 21.33
C ILE A 440 -25.75 -14.82 21.32
N PHE A 441 -26.56 -14.92 20.28
CA PHE A 441 -27.43 -16.11 20.09
C PHE A 441 -26.61 -17.24 19.48
N LYS A 442 -26.70 -18.42 20.11
CA LYS A 442 -26.07 -19.65 19.61
C LYS A 442 -26.61 -19.97 18.21
N GLN A 443 -25.70 -20.12 17.26
CA GLN A 443 -26.03 -20.53 15.91
C GLN A 443 -26.24 -22.04 15.80
N ASP A 444 -27.12 -22.48 14.89
CA ASP A 444 -27.33 -23.90 14.61
C ASP A 444 -26.57 -24.30 13.32
N TYR A 445 -25.50 -25.03 13.52
CA TYR A 445 -24.72 -25.60 12.41
C TYR A 445 -25.04 -27.10 12.21
N SER A 446 -25.99 -27.69 12.94
CA SER A 446 -26.30 -29.11 12.89
C SER A 446 -27.34 -29.49 11.81
N THR A 447 -27.94 -28.47 11.18
CA THR A 447 -28.93 -28.65 10.09
C THR A 447 -28.59 -27.72 8.91
N PRO A 448 -28.89 -28.08 7.64
CA PRO A 448 -28.73 -27.20 6.50
C PRO A 448 -29.49 -25.88 6.67
N ALA A 449 -30.71 -25.89 7.20
CA ALA A 449 -31.52 -24.70 7.42
C ALA A 449 -30.89 -23.74 8.43
N GLY A 450 -30.41 -24.26 9.55
CA GLY A 450 -29.68 -23.47 10.55
C GLY A 450 -28.39 -22.91 10.01
N ALA A 451 -27.60 -23.70 9.27
CA ALA A 451 -26.37 -23.25 8.65
C ALA A 451 -26.62 -22.15 7.58
N VAL A 452 -27.69 -22.23 6.78
CA VAL A 452 -28.07 -21.17 5.82
C VAL A 452 -28.51 -19.89 6.55
N LEU A 453 -29.14 -20.00 7.72
CA LEU A 453 -29.44 -18.83 8.55
C LEU A 453 -28.15 -18.20 9.08
N ALA A 454 -27.25 -19.01 9.64
CA ALA A 454 -25.94 -18.55 10.12
C ALA A 454 -25.06 -17.94 9.01
N LEU A 455 -25.14 -18.41 7.76
CA LEU A 455 -24.42 -17.87 6.62
C LEU A 455 -24.79 -16.40 6.35
N GLN A 456 -25.93 -15.93 6.83
CA GLN A 456 -26.41 -14.56 6.68
C GLN A 456 -25.87 -13.62 7.78
N ASN A 457 -25.21 -14.14 8.80
CA ASN A 457 -24.65 -13.35 9.89
C ASN A 457 -23.55 -12.38 9.38
N PRO A 458 -23.42 -11.16 9.94
CA PRO A 458 -22.35 -10.24 9.55
C PRO A 458 -20.94 -10.69 10.01
N ASN A 459 -20.83 -11.49 11.07
CA ASN A 459 -19.55 -11.95 11.61
C ASN A 459 -18.91 -13.03 10.73
N LEU A 460 -17.59 -12.92 10.51
CA LEU A 460 -16.84 -13.80 9.60
C LEU A 460 -16.67 -15.21 10.15
N SER A 461 -16.44 -15.37 11.45
CA SER A 461 -16.29 -16.68 12.08
C SER A 461 -17.61 -17.48 12.01
N VAL A 462 -18.74 -16.81 12.24
CA VAL A 462 -20.07 -17.44 12.05
C VAL A 462 -20.25 -17.91 10.60
N ARG A 463 -19.86 -17.07 9.63
CA ARG A 463 -19.96 -17.43 8.20
C ARG A 463 -19.03 -18.58 7.82
N TYR A 464 -17.83 -18.63 8.38
CA TYR A 464 -16.89 -19.74 8.19
C TYR A 464 -17.49 -21.06 8.66
N HIS A 465 -18.04 -21.09 9.88
CA HIS A 465 -18.71 -22.28 10.41
C HIS A 465 -19.90 -22.71 9.55
N ALA A 466 -20.72 -21.75 9.15
CA ALA A 466 -21.89 -22.01 8.30
C ALA A 466 -21.47 -22.57 6.94
N PHE A 467 -20.48 -21.93 6.28
CA PHE A 467 -19.97 -22.40 4.99
C PHE A 467 -19.41 -23.82 5.10
N THR A 468 -18.58 -24.09 6.11
CA THR A 468 -17.97 -25.41 6.35
C THR A 468 -19.03 -26.48 6.62
N ALA A 469 -20.04 -26.16 7.43
CA ALA A 469 -21.15 -27.09 7.69
C ALA A 469 -21.94 -27.41 6.42
N LEU A 470 -22.25 -26.39 5.59
CA LEU A 470 -22.95 -26.56 4.32
C LEU A 470 -22.17 -27.42 3.32
N GLN A 471 -20.84 -27.22 3.25
CA GLN A 471 -19.96 -28.07 2.43
C GLN A 471 -19.96 -29.52 2.95
N THR A 472 -19.97 -29.73 4.24
CA THR A 472 -20.01 -31.05 4.89
C THR A 472 -21.34 -31.78 4.63
N PHE A 473 -22.47 -31.09 4.67
CA PHE A 473 -23.79 -31.67 4.33
C PHE A 473 -23.90 -32.02 2.82
N GLY A 474 -23.05 -31.37 1.97
CA GLY A 474 -23.05 -31.62 0.53
C GLY A 474 -24.42 -31.34 -0.10
N ASN A 475 -24.94 -32.32 -0.85
CA ASN A 475 -26.20 -32.17 -1.60
C ASN A 475 -27.45 -31.94 -0.70
N GLN A 476 -27.38 -32.27 0.59
CA GLN A 476 -28.47 -31.96 1.52
C GLN A 476 -28.64 -30.46 1.75
N SER A 477 -27.59 -29.65 1.48
CA SER A 477 -27.62 -28.20 1.59
C SER A 477 -28.37 -27.52 0.42
N ILE A 478 -28.51 -28.20 -0.72
CA ILE A 478 -29.02 -27.60 -1.94
C ILE A 478 -30.41 -26.95 -1.76
N PRO A 479 -31.42 -27.62 -1.20
CA PRO A 479 -32.77 -27.01 -1.13
C PRO A 479 -32.80 -25.70 -0.35
N GLU A 480 -32.09 -25.62 0.77
CA GLU A 480 -32.09 -24.41 1.59
C GLU A 480 -31.20 -23.29 0.98
N LEU A 481 -30.08 -23.67 0.37
CA LEU A 481 -29.25 -22.71 -0.38
C LEU A 481 -29.99 -22.14 -1.59
N GLU A 482 -30.70 -22.98 -2.37
CA GLU A 482 -31.51 -22.52 -3.51
C GLU A 482 -32.66 -21.61 -3.08
N LYS A 483 -33.27 -21.88 -1.93
CA LYS A 483 -34.28 -20.99 -1.37
C LYS A 483 -33.74 -19.61 -1.07
N LEU A 484 -32.51 -19.49 -0.52
CA LEU A 484 -31.85 -18.21 -0.31
C LEU A 484 -31.39 -17.59 -1.63
N TRP A 485 -30.80 -18.38 -2.54
CA TRP A 485 -30.35 -17.94 -3.86
C TRP A 485 -31.49 -17.36 -4.72
N ASN A 486 -32.61 -18.06 -4.81
CA ASN A 486 -33.77 -17.67 -5.59
C ASN A 486 -34.69 -16.68 -4.87
N GLY A 487 -34.45 -16.44 -3.59
CA GLY A 487 -35.22 -15.47 -2.81
C GLY A 487 -35.02 -14.05 -3.30
N GLY A 488 -36.06 -13.22 -3.28
CA GLY A 488 -36.03 -11.82 -3.70
C GLY A 488 -35.39 -10.85 -2.67
N GLY A 489 -34.58 -11.39 -1.72
CA GLY A 489 -33.98 -10.65 -0.63
C GLY A 489 -32.70 -9.90 -0.99
N ASN A 490 -31.88 -9.62 0.02
CA ASN A 490 -30.61 -8.90 -0.10
C ASN A 490 -29.65 -9.59 -1.10
N PRO A 491 -29.16 -8.92 -2.15
CA PRO A 491 -28.28 -9.50 -3.15
C PRO A 491 -26.97 -10.10 -2.56
N LYS A 492 -26.46 -9.55 -1.47
CA LYS A 492 -25.28 -10.10 -0.78
C LYS A 492 -25.55 -11.47 -0.16
N MET A 493 -26.73 -11.65 0.43
CA MET A 493 -27.12 -12.95 0.97
C MET A 493 -27.30 -13.98 -0.17
N ARG A 494 -27.82 -13.54 -1.29
CA ARG A 494 -27.89 -14.37 -2.52
C ARG A 494 -26.49 -14.74 -3.03
N ALA A 495 -25.55 -13.80 -3.01
CA ALA A 495 -24.16 -14.07 -3.39
C ALA A 495 -23.49 -15.09 -2.47
N ARG A 496 -23.70 -15.00 -1.14
CA ARG A 496 -23.21 -16.01 -0.19
C ARG A 496 -23.78 -17.40 -0.45
N ALA A 497 -25.10 -17.49 -0.73
CA ALA A 497 -25.73 -18.75 -1.11
C ALA A 497 -25.16 -19.30 -2.43
N PHE A 498 -24.96 -18.43 -3.42
CA PHE A 498 -24.37 -18.80 -4.71
C PHE A 498 -22.96 -19.37 -4.53
N TRP A 499 -22.08 -18.67 -3.79
CA TRP A 499 -20.74 -19.16 -3.52
C TRP A 499 -20.74 -20.52 -2.83
N ALA A 500 -21.61 -20.70 -1.82
CA ALA A 500 -21.75 -22.00 -1.14
C ALA A 500 -22.23 -23.09 -2.09
N LEU A 501 -23.21 -22.82 -2.97
CA LEU A 501 -23.75 -23.74 -3.95
C LEU A 501 -22.70 -24.21 -4.96
N VAL A 502 -22.00 -23.27 -5.61
CA VAL A 502 -21.04 -23.60 -6.71
C VAL A 502 -19.80 -24.34 -6.21
N LYS A 503 -19.57 -24.36 -4.90
CA LYS A 503 -18.48 -25.08 -4.23
C LYS A 503 -18.89 -26.44 -3.65
N LEU A 504 -20.19 -26.81 -3.68
CA LEU A 504 -20.62 -28.11 -3.19
C LEU A 504 -19.99 -29.27 -3.98
N PRO A 505 -19.56 -30.33 -3.31
CA PRO A 505 -19.07 -31.51 -4.00
C PRO A 505 -20.11 -32.07 -4.98
N LEU A 506 -19.67 -32.46 -6.18
CA LEU A 506 -20.49 -33.10 -7.22
C LEU A 506 -21.62 -32.23 -7.79
N ILE A 507 -21.68 -30.94 -7.48
CA ILE A 507 -22.63 -30.03 -8.11
C ILE A 507 -22.24 -29.67 -9.54
N ASP A 508 -23.20 -29.51 -10.42
CA ASP A 508 -22.95 -28.83 -11.72
C ASP A 508 -23.02 -27.33 -11.51
N ALA A 509 -21.90 -26.72 -11.11
CA ALA A 509 -21.78 -25.29 -10.85
C ALA A 509 -22.19 -24.44 -12.06
N LYS A 510 -22.08 -24.99 -13.28
CA LYS A 510 -22.44 -24.27 -14.52
C LYS A 510 -23.91 -23.85 -14.54
N ILE A 511 -24.80 -24.66 -13.95
CA ILE A 511 -26.25 -24.32 -13.88
C ILE A 511 -26.45 -22.98 -13.17
N TYR A 512 -25.82 -22.79 -12.03
CA TYR A 512 -25.96 -21.57 -11.21
C TYR A 512 -25.20 -20.40 -11.83
N ILE A 513 -24.06 -20.64 -12.45
CA ILE A 513 -23.30 -19.61 -13.20
C ILE A 513 -24.11 -19.10 -14.37
N ASP A 514 -24.74 -19.98 -15.17
CA ASP A 514 -25.60 -19.60 -16.30
C ASP A 514 -26.84 -18.80 -15.87
N GLN A 515 -27.33 -19.04 -14.65
CA GLN A 515 -28.40 -18.23 -14.05
C GLN A 515 -27.87 -16.85 -13.62
N ALA A 516 -26.74 -16.82 -12.91
CA ALA A 516 -26.13 -15.61 -12.39
C ALA A 516 -25.71 -14.63 -13.50
N VAL A 517 -25.23 -15.12 -14.64
CA VAL A 517 -24.92 -14.29 -15.84
C VAL A 517 -26.13 -13.48 -16.33
N LYS A 518 -27.34 -13.96 -16.09
CA LYS A 518 -28.60 -13.33 -16.53
C LYS A 518 -29.31 -12.58 -15.42
N ASP A 519 -28.68 -12.48 -14.25
CA ASP A 519 -29.30 -11.83 -13.11
C ASP A 519 -29.52 -10.32 -13.36
N LYS A 520 -30.58 -9.78 -12.79
CA LYS A 520 -30.87 -8.35 -12.86
C LYS A 520 -29.86 -7.47 -12.13
N ASP A 521 -29.21 -8.02 -11.08
CA ASP A 521 -28.23 -7.32 -10.28
C ASP A 521 -26.85 -7.43 -10.94
N PRO A 522 -26.16 -6.32 -11.26
CA PRO A 522 -24.85 -6.33 -11.89
C PRO A 522 -23.79 -6.99 -10.99
N ASN A 523 -23.90 -6.87 -9.66
CA ASN A 523 -22.95 -7.52 -8.75
C ASN A 523 -23.03 -9.04 -8.85
N ILE A 524 -24.23 -9.61 -8.99
CA ILE A 524 -24.40 -11.05 -9.20
C ILE A 524 -23.82 -11.48 -10.55
N ARG A 525 -23.95 -10.68 -11.61
CA ARG A 525 -23.29 -10.98 -12.89
C ARG A 525 -21.76 -10.94 -12.80
N MET A 526 -21.19 -10.02 -11.99
CA MET A 526 -19.75 -10.01 -11.70
C MET A 526 -19.32 -11.26 -10.91
N VAL A 527 -20.10 -11.67 -9.90
CA VAL A 527 -19.86 -12.92 -9.15
C VAL A 527 -19.84 -14.13 -10.07
N ALA A 528 -20.69 -14.18 -11.09
CA ALA A 528 -20.70 -15.27 -12.08
C ALA A 528 -19.35 -15.38 -12.83
N ILE A 529 -18.77 -14.23 -13.23
CA ILE A 529 -17.43 -14.20 -13.88
C ILE A 529 -16.36 -14.71 -12.94
N ARG A 530 -16.35 -14.22 -11.70
CA ARG A 530 -15.40 -14.58 -10.65
C ARG A 530 -15.46 -16.08 -10.32
N ALA A 531 -16.66 -16.60 -10.14
CA ALA A 531 -16.88 -18.02 -9.85
C ALA A 531 -16.45 -18.93 -11.02
N ALA A 532 -16.77 -18.54 -12.26
CA ALA A 532 -16.35 -19.29 -13.44
C ALA A 532 -14.81 -19.32 -13.56
N ALA A 533 -14.12 -18.21 -13.27
CA ALA A 533 -12.66 -18.13 -13.23
C ALA A 533 -12.08 -19.01 -12.11
N GLU A 534 -12.60 -18.88 -10.90
CA GLU A 534 -12.22 -19.67 -9.72
C GLU A 534 -12.34 -21.18 -9.96
N LEU A 535 -13.44 -21.60 -10.57
CA LEU A 535 -13.72 -23.00 -10.91
C LEU A 535 -13.04 -23.47 -12.21
N LYS A 536 -12.17 -22.61 -12.79
CA LYS A 536 -11.42 -22.90 -14.03
C LYS A 536 -12.31 -23.33 -15.20
N GLN A 537 -13.53 -22.78 -15.29
CA GLN A 537 -14.44 -23.02 -16.42
C GLN A 537 -13.98 -22.27 -17.66
N ASN A 538 -14.47 -22.71 -18.85
CA ASN A 538 -14.27 -21.94 -20.08
C ASN A 538 -15.03 -20.61 -20.00
N LEU A 539 -14.31 -19.50 -19.83
CA LEU A 539 -14.88 -18.16 -19.71
C LEU A 539 -15.45 -17.62 -21.02
N THR A 540 -14.98 -18.06 -22.17
CA THR A 540 -15.27 -17.43 -23.46
C THR A 540 -16.76 -17.24 -23.73
N PRO A 541 -17.65 -18.24 -23.56
CA PRO A 541 -19.09 -18.05 -23.80
C PRO A 541 -19.74 -16.99 -22.90
N LEU A 542 -19.29 -16.96 -21.63
CA LEU A 542 -19.76 -15.99 -20.64
C LEU A 542 -19.29 -14.58 -20.99
N LEU A 543 -18.02 -14.40 -21.35
CA LEU A 543 -17.46 -13.11 -21.75
C LEU A 543 -18.13 -12.56 -23.02
N ILE A 544 -18.43 -13.40 -24.01
CA ILE A 544 -19.20 -13.01 -25.21
C ILE A 544 -20.59 -12.50 -24.81
N THR A 545 -21.24 -13.13 -23.84
CA THR A 545 -22.57 -12.72 -23.37
C THR A 545 -22.52 -11.35 -22.69
N LEU A 546 -21.47 -11.09 -21.88
CA LEU A 546 -21.37 -9.91 -21.02
C LEU A 546 -20.53 -8.75 -21.60
N VAL A 547 -19.88 -8.92 -22.76
CA VAL A 547 -19.06 -7.86 -23.41
C VAL A 547 -19.85 -6.58 -23.70
N ASN A 548 -21.17 -6.70 -23.88
CA ASN A 548 -22.08 -5.59 -24.11
C ASN A 548 -23.00 -5.30 -22.92
N ASP A 549 -22.63 -5.77 -21.72
CA ASP A 549 -23.45 -5.51 -20.53
C ASP A 549 -23.70 -3.99 -20.37
N PRO A 550 -24.92 -3.58 -20.00
CA PRO A 550 -25.22 -2.16 -19.76
C PRO A 550 -24.38 -1.58 -18.61
N ASP A 551 -24.06 -2.38 -17.59
CA ASP A 551 -23.28 -1.94 -16.46
C ASP A 551 -21.79 -1.93 -16.78
N VAL A 552 -21.14 -0.79 -16.51
CA VAL A 552 -19.70 -0.61 -16.80
C VAL A 552 -18.81 -1.42 -15.86
N GLN A 553 -19.25 -1.70 -14.63
CA GLN A 553 -18.47 -2.52 -13.69
C GLN A 553 -18.47 -4.00 -14.12
N VAL A 554 -19.57 -4.50 -14.68
CA VAL A 554 -19.61 -5.82 -15.31
C VAL A 554 -18.64 -5.87 -16.50
N ARG A 555 -18.63 -4.85 -17.37
CA ARG A 555 -17.68 -4.78 -18.48
C ARG A 555 -16.22 -4.67 -18.01
N ARG A 556 -15.94 -3.99 -16.88
CA ARG A 556 -14.63 -4.01 -16.20
C ARG A 556 -14.23 -5.43 -15.83
N GLU A 557 -15.13 -6.18 -15.21
CA GLU A 557 -14.89 -7.56 -14.81
C GLU A 557 -14.62 -8.47 -16.02
N VAL A 558 -15.36 -8.27 -17.12
CA VAL A 558 -15.09 -8.95 -18.41
C VAL A 558 -13.68 -8.61 -18.93
N ALA A 559 -13.26 -7.34 -18.82
CA ALA A 559 -11.91 -6.93 -19.25
C ALA A 559 -10.82 -7.61 -18.41
N ILE A 560 -10.97 -7.64 -17.08
CA ILE A 560 -10.04 -8.31 -16.17
C ILE A 560 -9.97 -9.82 -16.46
N ALA A 561 -11.11 -10.47 -16.72
CA ALA A 561 -11.19 -11.89 -17.04
C ALA A 561 -10.52 -12.30 -18.37
N LEU A 562 -10.12 -11.32 -19.19
CA LEU A 562 -9.28 -11.55 -20.38
C LEU A 562 -7.79 -11.68 -20.05
N HIS A 563 -7.38 -11.40 -18.81
CA HIS A 563 -5.99 -11.56 -18.40
C HIS A 563 -5.49 -12.98 -18.70
N HIS A 564 -4.47 -13.08 -19.54
CA HIS A 564 -3.89 -14.34 -20.05
C HIS A 564 -4.87 -15.30 -20.75
N ASN A 565 -6.05 -14.82 -21.16
CA ASN A 565 -7.03 -15.61 -21.92
C ASN A 565 -6.57 -15.78 -23.37
N LYS A 566 -6.24 -17.03 -23.76
CA LYS A 566 -5.70 -17.37 -25.08
C LYS A 566 -6.76 -17.85 -26.08
N SER A 567 -8.05 -17.64 -25.79
CA SER A 567 -9.11 -18.01 -26.76
C SER A 567 -9.01 -17.16 -28.02
N THR A 568 -9.50 -17.71 -29.14
CA THR A 568 -9.49 -17.04 -30.44
C THR A 568 -10.36 -15.77 -30.44
N GLU A 569 -11.36 -15.72 -29.57
CA GLU A 569 -12.32 -14.63 -29.43
C GLU A 569 -11.81 -13.50 -28.54
N ALA A 570 -10.80 -13.75 -27.70
CA ALA A 570 -10.33 -12.80 -26.68
C ALA A 570 -9.99 -11.43 -27.27
N ALA A 571 -9.30 -11.39 -28.42
CA ALA A 571 -8.94 -10.14 -29.08
C ALA A 571 -10.16 -9.33 -29.55
N ALA A 572 -11.18 -9.99 -30.07
CA ALA A 572 -12.41 -9.35 -30.54
C ALA A 572 -13.26 -8.85 -29.35
N ILE A 573 -13.32 -9.62 -28.27
CA ILE A 573 -13.98 -9.22 -27.02
C ILE A 573 -13.28 -7.97 -26.45
N TRP A 574 -11.96 -8.00 -26.33
CA TRP A 574 -11.18 -6.87 -25.82
C TRP A 574 -11.36 -5.62 -26.69
N ALA A 575 -11.27 -5.75 -28.02
CA ALA A 575 -11.45 -4.62 -28.93
C ALA A 575 -12.86 -3.98 -28.79
N THR A 576 -13.89 -4.81 -28.61
CA THR A 576 -15.26 -4.35 -28.34
C THR A 576 -15.34 -3.56 -27.03
N LEU A 577 -14.69 -4.05 -25.95
CA LEU A 577 -14.63 -3.33 -24.68
C LEU A 577 -13.85 -2.02 -24.81
N ALA A 578 -12.68 -2.04 -25.46
CA ALA A 578 -11.84 -0.87 -25.65
C ALA A 578 -12.56 0.23 -26.46
N SER A 579 -13.39 -0.15 -27.46
CA SER A 579 -14.20 0.81 -28.22
C SER A 579 -15.33 1.48 -27.40
N LYS A 580 -15.60 0.99 -26.18
CA LYS A 580 -16.59 1.55 -25.25
C LYS A 580 -15.98 2.44 -24.18
N HIS A 581 -14.64 2.62 -24.17
CA HIS A 581 -13.99 3.59 -23.30
C HIS A 581 -14.49 5.01 -23.62
N ASP A 582 -14.76 5.79 -22.58
CA ASP A 582 -15.35 7.15 -22.72
C ASP A 582 -14.29 8.28 -22.73
N GLY A 583 -13.00 7.93 -22.58
CA GLY A 583 -11.88 8.88 -22.48
C GLY A 583 -11.78 9.60 -21.15
N LYS A 584 -12.44 9.12 -20.10
CA LYS A 584 -12.44 9.70 -18.75
C LYS A 584 -12.26 8.67 -17.64
N ASP A 585 -12.83 7.49 -17.82
CA ASP A 585 -12.86 6.44 -16.81
C ASP A 585 -11.51 5.71 -16.72
N ARG A 586 -10.66 6.19 -15.81
CA ARG A 586 -9.34 5.61 -15.58
C ARG A 586 -9.42 4.16 -15.05
N TRP A 587 -10.42 3.81 -14.26
CA TRP A 587 -10.60 2.46 -13.76
C TRP A 587 -10.87 1.48 -14.90
N TYR A 588 -11.72 1.89 -15.83
CA TYR A 588 -12.02 1.09 -17.01
C TYR A 588 -10.80 0.90 -17.91
N LEU A 589 -10.03 1.98 -18.11
CA LEU A 589 -8.80 1.96 -18.91
C LEU A 589 -7.76 0.99 -18.33
N GLU A 590 -7.56 1.01 -17.01
CA GLU A 590 -6.61 0.10 -16.37
C GLU A 590 -7.10 -1.35 -16.37
N ALA A 591 -8.40 -1.61 -16.23
CA ALA A 591 -8.96 -2.94 -16.42
C ALA A 591 -8.71 -3.50 -17.83
N LEU A 592 -8.87 -2.66 -18.86
CA LEU A 592 -8.48 -3.02 -20.23
C LEU A 592 -7.00 -3.37 -20.33
N GLY A 593 -6.15 -2.57 -19.65
CA GLY A 593 -4.71 -2.81 -19.62
C GLY A 593 -4.33 -4.12 -18.93
N ILE A 594 -4.97 -4.45 -17.82
CA ILE A 594 -4.82 -5.73 -17.10
C ILE A 594 -5.21 -6.89 -18.03
N GLY A 595 -6.37 -6.80 -18.69
CA GLY A 595 -6.84 -7.83 -19.61
C GLY A 595 -5.95 -8.03 -20.83
N ALA A 596 -5.21 -6.99 -21.26
CA ALA A 596 -4.31 -7.06 -22.40
C ALA A 596 -2.89 -7.51 -22.05
N ASP A 597 -2.61 -7.77 -20.76
CA ASP A 597 -1.25 -8.18 -20.35
C ASP A 597 -0.76 -9.38 -21.16
N ARG A 598 0.49 -9.31 -21.65
CA ARG A 598 1.15 -10.26 -22.54
C ARG A 598 0.43 -10.52 -23.89
N GLN A 599 -0.63 -9.76 -24.24
CA GLN A 599 -1.44 -9.97 -25.46
C GLN A 599 -1.67 -8.66 -26.26
N TRP A 600 -1.00 -7.58 -25.88
CA TRP A 600 -1.22 -6.25 -26.44
C TRP A 600 -1.15 -6.19 -27.98
N ASP A 601 -0.20 -6.89 -28.62
CA ASP A 601 -0.04 -6.84 -30.07
C ASP A 601 -1.30 -7.31 -30.82
N LEU A 602 -1.86 -8.45 -30.38
CA LEU A 602 -3.06 -9.02 -30.98
C LEU A 602 -4.29 -8.18 -30.66
N PHE A 603 -4.43 -7.73 -29.42
CA PHE A 603 -5.58 -6.98 -28.93
C PHE A 603 -5.64 -5.59 -29.55
N PHE A 604 -4.53 -4.87 -29.60
CA PHE A 604 -4.48 -3.54 -30.20
C PHE A 604 -4.69 -3.57 -31.71
N LYS A 605 -4.16 -4.59 -32.44
CA LYS A 605 -4.47 -4.81 -33.85
C LYS A 605 -5.97 -5.04 -34.07
N SER A 606 -6.61 -5.86 -33.25
CA SER A 606 -8.06 -6.07 -33.30
C SER A 606 -8.83 -4.76 -33.09
N TYR A 607 -8.40 -3.95 -32.12
CA TYR A 607 -8.99 -2.62 -31.86
C TYR A 607 -8.91 -1.70 -33.07
N LEU A 608 -7.76 -1.63 -33.76
CA LEU A 608 -7.56 -0.81 -34.95
C LEU A 608 -8.43 -1.26 -36.15
N THR A 609 -8.99 -2.48 -36.13
CA THR A 609 -9.98 -2.89 -37.15
C THR A 609 -11.34 -2.23 -36.93
N LEU A 610 -11.69 -1.95 -35.66
CA LEU A 610 -12.95 -1.28 -35.29
C LEU A 610 -12.79 0.26 -35.31
N VAL A 611 -11.69 0.76 -34.78
CA VAL A 611 -11.40 2.20 -34.64
C VAL A 611 -10.28 2.58 -35.60
N LYS A 612 -10.66 3.13 -36.74
CA LYS A 612 -9.73 3.45 -37.84
C LYS A 612 -8.74 4.55 -37.49
N ASP A 613 -9.16 5.53 -36.70
CA ASP A 613 -8.32 6.62 -36.22
C ASP A 613 -8.41 6.75 -34.70
N PRO A 614 -7.46 6.15 -33.95
CA PRO A 614 -7.46 6.21 -32.49
C PRO A 614 -7.07 7.61 -31.96
N LEU A 615 -6.62 8.54 -32.79
CA LEU A 615 -6.27 9.90 -32.35
C LEU A 615 -7.43 10.88 -32.45
N LYS A 616 -8.58 10.44 -32.97
CA LYS A 616 -9.74 11.29 -33.22
C LYS A 616 -10.33 11.90 -31.94
N ASP A 617 -10.33 11.16 -30.86
CA ASP A 617 -10.97 11.55 -29.60
C ASP A 617 -10.12 11.17 -28.36
N ALA A 618 -10.57 11.58 -27.18
CA ALA A 618 -9.88 11.32 -25.93
C ALA A 618 -9.80 9.81 -25.62
N ALA A 619 -10.85 9.05 -25.94
CA ALA A 619 -10.91 7.62 -25.68
C ALA A 619 -9.81 6.86 -26.44
N GLY A 620 -9.68 7.12 -27.72
CA GLY A 620 -8.64 6.48 -28.52
C GLY A 620 -7.23 6.91 -28.12
N LYS A 621 -7.02 8.20 -27.77
CA LYS A 621 -5.73 8.69 -27.25
C LYS A 621 -5.36 8.00 -25.93
N ASP A 622 -6.30 7.72 -25.04
CA ASP A 622 -6.08 6.99 -23.80
C ASP A 622 -5.71 5.53 -24.06
N ILE A 623 -6.38 4.84 -24.99
CA ILE A 623 -6.03 3.47 -25.39
C ILE A 623 -4.59 3.43 -25.95
N VAL A 624 -4.22 4.40 -26.82
CA VAL A 624 -2.85 4.53 -27.34
C VAL A 624 -1.84 4.76 -26.21
N TRP A 625 -2.15 5.65 -25.28
CA TRP A 625 -1.29 5.94 -24.13
C TRP A 625 -1.08 4.72 -23.23
N ARG A 626 -2.14 3.93 -23.00
CA ARG A 626 -2.10 2.74 -22.13
C ARG A 626 -1.44 1.53 -22.78
N ALA A 627 -1.40 1.49 -24.12
CA ALA A 627 -0.92 0.33 -24.86
C ALA A 627 0.57 0.08 -24.71
N ARG A 628 0.95 -1.20 -24.57
CA ARG A 628 2.34 -1.67 -24.49
C ARG A 628 2.66 -2.55 -25.71
N THR A 629 2.69 -1.92 -26.90
CA THR A 629 2.92 -2.59 -28.20
C THR A 629 3.55 -1.64 -29.20
N ASP A 630 4.42 -2.17 -30.05
CA ASP A 630 5.05 -1.40 -31.13
C ASP A 630 4.02 -0.77 -32.09
N GLU A 631 2.83 -1.37 -32.24
CA GLU A 631 1.75 -0.83 -33.05
C GLU A 631 1.23 0.52 -32.52
N ALA A 632 1.34 0.81 -31.23
CA ALA A 632 0.92 2.08 -30.63
C ALA A 632 1.98 3.20 -30.80
N VAL A 633 3.24 2.84 -30.96
CA VAL A 633 4.38 3.78 -30.96
C VAL A 633 4.26 4.90 -32.02
N PRO A 634 3.80 4.66 -33.27
CA PRO A 634 3.62 5.72 -34.25
C PRO A 634 2.55 6.74 -33.84
N TYR A 635 1.52 6.31 -33.12
CA TYR A 635 0.45 7.19 -32.61
C TYR A 635 0.96 8.02 -31.43
N LEU A 636 1.69 7.41 -30.50
CA LEU A 636 2.37 8.12 -29.40
C LEU A 636 3.32 9.19 -29.95
N ALA A 637 4.07 8.86 -31.00
CA ALA A 637 4.99 9.78 -31.63
C ALA A 637 4.29 11.04 -32.15
N LYS A 638 3.12 10.88 -32.77
CA LYS A 638 2.32 12.02 -33.22
C LYS A 638 1.81 12.88 -32.07
N LEU A 639 1.29 12.24 -31.00
CA LEU A 639 0.76 12.95 -29.83
C LEU A 639 1.85 13.70 -29.06
N ALA A 640 3.04 13.14 -28.94
CA ALA A 640 4.15 13.71 -28.21
C ALA A 640 4.70 15.01 -28.84
N VAL A 641 4.61 15.16 -30.17
CA VAL A 641 5.11 16.35 -30.89
C VAL A 641 4.00 17.33 -31.26
N ASP A 642 2.74 17.02 -31.01
CA ASP A 642 1.62 17.89 -31.32
C ASP A 642 1.60 19.11 -30.39
N GLU A 643 1.96 20.28 -30.96
CA GLU A 643 1.99 21.56 -30.24
C GLU A 643 0.62 22.04 -29.77
N GLN A 644 -0.49 21.49 -30.33
CA GLN A 644 -1.82 21.81 -29.88
C GLN A 644 -2.19 21.06 -28.58
N VAL A 645 -1.46 20.00 -28.24
CA VAL A 645 -1.60 19.26 -26.98
C VAL A 645 -0.87 20.02 -25.86
N VAL A 646 -1.52 20.23 -24.73
CA VAL A 646 -0.93 20.91 -23.58
C VAL A 646 0.32 20.15 -23.07
N LEU A 647 1.29 20.86 -22.55
CA LEU A 647 2.60 20.30 -22.17
C LEU A 647 2.46 19.10 -21.21
N LYS A 648 1.57 19.17 -20.22
CA LYS A 648 1.35 18.08 -19.27
C LYS A 648 0.97 16.77 -20.00
N ASP A 649 0.06 16.83 -20.96
CA ASP A 649 -0.36 15.65 -21.73
C ASP A 649 0.75 15.17 -22.67
N ARG A 650 1.53 16.09 -23.26
CA ARG A 650 2.70 15.70 -24.04
C ARG A 650 3.74 14.95 -23.19
N LEU A 651 3.99 15.38 -21.96
CA LEU A 651 4.85 14.67 -21.00
C LEU A 651 4.32 13.28 -20.69
N ARG A 652 3.00 13.12 -20.52
CA ARG A 652 2.32 11.84 -20.36
C ARG A 652 2.58 10.89 -21.53
N TYR A 653 2.52 11.38 -22.77
CA TYR A 653 2.82 10.58 -23.96
C TYR A 653 4.32 10.24 -24.07
N PHE A 654 5.22 11.15 -23.72
CA PHE A 654 6.64 10.84 -23.63
C PHE A 654 6.93 9.77 -22.58
N ARG A 655 6.26 9.82 -21.43
CA ARG A 655 6.39 8.80 -20.41
C ARG A 655 5.93 7.42 -20.89
N ALA A 656 4.86 7.35 -21.69
CA ALA A 656 4.34 6.11 -22.25
C ALA A 656 5.35 5.37 -23.15
N PHE A 657 6.30 6.05 -23.77
CA PHE A 657 7.37 5.38 -24.51
C PHE A 657 8.24 4.48 -23.65
N ASP A 658 8.39 4.75 -22.36
CA ASP A 658 9.22 3.91 -21.49
C ASP A 658 8.66 2.50 -21.38
N PHE A 659 7.35 2.34 -21.45
CA PHE A 659 6.63 1.07 -21.39
C PHE A 659 6.59 0.30 -22.72
N ASN A 660 7.24 0.82 -23.75
CA ASN A 660 7.37 0.20 -25.06
C ASN A 660 8.84 -0.12 -25.34
N ALA A 661 9.21 -1.38 -25.47
CA ALA A 661 10.60 -1.85 -25.56
C ALA A 661 11.10 -2.10 -26.99
N GLY A 662 10.25 -1.96 -28.02
CA GLY A 662 10.55 -2.33 -29.40
C GLY A 662 11.54 -1.39 -30.10
N THR A 663 12.14 -1.89 -31.17
CA THR A 663 13.12 -1.15 -31.99
C THR A 663 12.50 0.02 -32.78
N LEU A 664 11.21 -0.06 -33.08
CA LEU A 664 10.46 1.01 -33.76
C LEU A 664 10.47 2.31 -32.97
N LYS A 665 10.36 2.24 -31.65
CA LYS A 665 10.47 3.36 -30.72
C LYS A 665 11.75 4.16 -30.95
N SER A 666 12.90 3.49 -30.90
CA SER A 666 14.20 4.17 -31.02
C SER A 666 14.35 4.86 -32.36
N GLY A 667 13.89 4.23 -33.45
CA GLY A 667 13.91 4.83 -34.79
C GLY A 667 13.06 6.11 -34.88
N LEU A 668 11.84 6.10 -34.35
CA LEU A 668 10.96 7.27 -34.36
C LEU A 668 11.47 8.39 -33.43
N LEU A 669 12.01 8.06 -32.27
CA LEU A 669 12.59 9.05 -31.36
C LEU A 669 13.85 9.72 -31.98
N LEU A 670 14.73 8.96 -32.65
CA LEU A 670 15.87 9.51 -33.38
C LEU A 670 15.42 10.41 -34.54
N LYS A 671 14.35 10.03 -35.25
CA LYS A 671 13.74 10.87 -36.28
C LYS A 671 13.20 12.19 -35.71
N MET A 672 12.60 12.18 -34.52
CA MET A 672 12.15 13.42 -33.86
C MET A 672 13.32 14.40 -33.61
N ILE A 673 14.48 13.90 -33.16
CA ILE A 673 15.68 14.75 -33.02
C ILE A 673 16.13 15.28 -34.40
N ALA A 674 16.15 14.43 -35.42
CA ALA A 674 16.56 14.82 -36.76
C ALA A 674 15.64 15.89 -37.41
N ASP A 675 14.32 15.72 -37.17
CA ASP A 675 13.28 16.63 -37.71
C ASP A 675 13.14 17.94 -36.89
N ASN A 676 13.79 18.04 -35.74
CA ASN A 676 13.73 19.21 -34.86
C ASN A 676 14.52 20.39 -35.46
N LYS A 677 14.01 20.96 -36.54
CA LYS A 677 14.64 22.07 -37.30
C LYS A 677 14.79 23.34 -36.47
N ASN A 678 13.91 23.57 -35.53
CA ASN A 678 13.91 24.74 -34.64
C ASN A 678 14.89 24.61 -33.48
N LYS A 679 15.61 23.47 -33.38
CA LYS A 679 16.55 23.17 -32.28
C LYS A 679 15.93 23.37 -30.89
N ASP A 680 14.67 22.99 -30.76
CA ASP A 680 13.97 22.97 -29.45
C ASP A 680 14.70 22.02 -28.50
N ILE A 681 15.47 22.59 -27.56
CA ILE A 681 16.23 21.86 -26.55
C ILE A 681 15.29 21.09 -25.61
N GLY A 682 14.12 21.64 -25.34
CA GLY A 682 13.09 21.00 -24.52
C GLY A 682 12.60 19.68 -25.14
N LEU A 683 12.29 19.69 -26.43
CA LEU A 683 11.91 18.47 -27.16
C LEU A 683 13.06 17.47 -27.17
N ASN A 684 14.30 17.91 -27.50
CA ASN A 684 15.46 17.02 -27.51
C ASN A 684 15.69 16.38 -26.13
N LYS A 685 15.50 17.14 -25.04
CA LYS A 685 15.59 16.64 -23.66
C LYS A 685 14.58 15.52 -23.42
N LEU A 686 13.31 15.71 -23.75
CA LEU A 686 12.27 14.70 -23.57
C LEU A 686 12.55 13.43 -24.38
N VAL A 687 12.95 13.59 -25.63
CA VAL A 687 13.31 12.46 -26.51
C VAL A 687 14.52 11.69 -25.97
N LEU A 688 15.56 12.39 -25.51
CA LEU A 688 16.72 11.74 -24.91
C LEU A 688 16.35 10.94 -23.64
N PHE A 689 15.47 11.45 -22.80
CA PHE A 689 15.01 10.68 -21.66
C PHE A 689 14.25 9.39 -22.02
N ALA A 690 13.65 9.33 -23.20
CA ALA A 690 12.93 8.14 -23.68
C ALA A 690 13.81 7.18 -24.53
N LEU A 691 15.00 7.62 -25.01
CA LEU A 691 15.94 6.80 -25.79
C LEU A 691 16.80 5.90 -24.89
N ASP A 692 17.20 4.76 -25.41
CA ASP A 692 18.18 3.88 -24.79
C ASP A 692 19.63 4.29 -25.12
N ASN A 693 20.58 3.85 -24.30
CA ASN A 693 22.00 4.14 -24.43
C ASN A 693 22.59 3.73 -25.78
N LYS A 694 22.20 2.55 -26.28
CA LYS A 694 22.71 2.00 -27.52
C LYS A 694 22.32 2.88 -28.71
N SER A 695 21.06 3.29 -28.77
CA SER A 695 20.51 4.15 -29.82
C SER A 695 21.22 5.52 -29.87
N VAL A 696 21.47 6.16 -28.71
CA VAL A 696 22.18 7.44 -28.65
C VAL A 696 23.64 7.26 -29.04
N ASN A 697 24.34 6.24 -28.55
CA ASN A 697 25.74 6.01 -28.85
C ASN A 697 26.00 5.69 -30.32
N GLN A 698 25.02 5.14 -31.05
CA GLN A 698 25.11 4.83 -32.47
C GLN A 698 24.68 5.99 -33.39
N SER A 699 24.11 7.07 -32.85
CA SER A 699 23.57 8.20 -33.63
C SER A 699 24.38 9.50 -33.37
N PRO A 700 25.18 9.99 -34.34
CA PRO A 700 25.89 11.25 -34.17
C PRO A 700 25.00 12.45 -33.87
N ILE A 701 23.80 12.50 -34.47
CA ILE A 701 22.86 13.59 -34.24
C ILE A 701 22.28 13.54 -32.79
N ALA A 702 22.02 12.35 -32.27
CA ALA A 702 21.58 12.20 -30.90
C ALA A 702 22.68 12.51 -29.87
N GLN A 703 23.93 12.15 -30.18
CA GLN A 703 25.09 12.53 -29.37
C GLN A 703 25.29 14.06 -29.34
N GLN A 704 25.16 14.76 -30.48
CA GLN A 704 25.19 16.19 -30.50
C GLN A 704 24.07 16.82 -29.67
N ALA A 705 22.82 16.34 -29.86
CA ALA A 705 21.68 16.79 -29.09
C ALA A 705 21.89 16.56 -27.58
N LEU A 706 22.47 15.42 -27.18
CA LEU A 706 22.80 15.11 -25.78
C LEU A 706 23.77 16.12 -25.19
N GLN A 707 24.82 16.50 -25.91
CA GLN A 707 25.80 17.49 -25.46
C GLN A 707 25.18 18.90 -25.33
N GLU A 708 24.27 19.27 -26.24
CA GLU A 708 23.54 20.53 -26.16
C GLU A 708 22.58 20.57 -24.97
N VAL A 709 21.83 19.50 -24.75
CA VAL A 709 20.91 19.39 -23.61
C VAL A 709 21.68 19.37 -22.29
N ILE A 710 22.73 18.57 -22.13
CA ILE A 710 23.55 18.51 -20.90
C ILE A 710 24.04 19.90 -20.51
N ARG A 711 24.54 20.69 -21.48
CA ARG A 711 24.96 22.08 -21.21
C ARG A 711 23.82 22.97 -20.76
N SER A 712 22.62 22.80 -21.33
CA SER A 712 21.45 23.63 -20.99
C SER A 712 20.87 23.36 -19.60
N VAL A 713 21.06 22.15 -19.09
CA VAL A 713 20.54 21.74 -17.78
C VAL A 713 21.64 21.61 -16.71
N PHE A 714 22.82 22.15 -16.95
CA PHE A 714 23.93 22.07 -15.99
C PHE A 714 23.55 22.55 -14.58
N GLY A 715 23.89 21.77 -13.58
CA GLY A 715 23.61 22.06 -12.17
C GLY A 715 22.19 21.74 -11.70
N THR A 716 21.37 21.09 -12.52
CA THR A 716 20.04 20.59 -12.18
C THR A 716 20.06 19.08 -11.95
N GLN A 717 18.96 18.52 -11.40
CA GLN A 717 18.80 17.08 -11.28
C GLN A 717 18.82 16.38 -12.66
N GLU A 718 18.20 16.98 -13.67
CA GLU A 718 18.17 16.47 -15.04
C GLU A 718 19.58 16.32 -15.64
N TYR A 719 20.52 17.21 -15.30
CA TYR A 719 21.93 17.07 -15.65
C TYR A 719 22.51 15.76 -15.10
N ILE A 720 22.33 15.52 -13.81
CA ILE A 720 22.81 14.31 -13.13
C ILE A 720 22.21 13.07 -13.79
N ASP A 721 20.90 13.09 -14.03
CA ASP A 721 20.15 11.96 -14.59
C ASP A 721 20.65 11.61 -16.01
N LEU A 722 20.86 12.61 -16.88
CA LEU A 722 21.38 12.40 -18.22
C LEU A 722 22.83 11.91 -18.22
N VAL A 723 23.70 12.53 -17.41
CA VAL A 723 25.10 12.12 -17.30
C VAL A 723 25.22 10.70 -16.78
N LYS A 724 24.41 10.32 -15.80
CA LYS A 724 24.32 8.97 -15.25
C LYS A 724 23.78 7.97 -16.28
N ARG A 725 22.65 8.30 -16.92
CA ARG A 725 21.96 7.44 -17.90
C ARG A 725 22.86 7.09 -19.07
N TYR A 726 23.53 8.09 -19.61
CA TYR A 726 24.39 7.94 -20.81
C TYR A 726 25.86 7.71 -20.49
N GLN A 727 26.22 7.59 -19.20
CA GLN A 727 27.60 7.34 -18.74
C GLN A 727 28.60 8.34 -19.35
N VAL A 728 28.23 9.63 -19.35
CA VAL A 728 29.02 10.71 -20.02
C VAL A 728 30.26 11.07 -19.19
N LYS A 729 31.30 10.24 -19.27
CA LYS A 729 32.53 10.38 -18.47
C LYS A 729 33.29 11.68 -18.74
N SER A 730 33.08 12.33 -19.92
CA SER A 730 33.65 13.64 -20.22
C SER A 730 33.20 14.74 -19.27
N GLU A 731 32.09 14.54 -18.55
CA GLU A 731 31.53 15.47 -17.56
C GLU A 731 32.21 15.38 -16.18
N SER A 732 33.24 14.54 -15.98
CA SER A 732 33.90 14.34 -14.69
C SER A 732 34.36 15.62 -14.02
N ASN A 733 34.86 16.61 -14.76
CA ASN A 733 35.28 17.89 -14.21
C ASN A 733 34.09 18.75 -13.74
N ASN A 734 33.01 18.74 -14.52
CA ASN A 734 31.75 19.41 -14.17
C ASN A 734 31.10 18.76 -12.93
N LEU A 735 31.14 17.44 -12.83
CA LEU A 735 30.68 16.71 -11.63
C LEU A 735 31.51 17.07 -10.38
N LEU A 736 32.85 17.21 -10.52
CA LEU A 736 33.71 17.66 -9.44
C LEU A 736 33.39 19.12 -9.02
N GLN A 737 33.14 19.99 -9.98
CA GLN A 737 32.69 21.35 -9.69
C GLN A 737 31.39 21.40 -8.90
N LEU A 738 30.38 20.58 -9.27
CA LEU A 738 29.13 20.48 -8.57
C LEU A 738 29.28 19.83 -7.17
N ALA A 739 30.13 18.82 -7.03
CA ALA A 739 30.48 18.20 -5.77
C ALA A 739 31.02 19.22 -4.73
N ILE A 740 31.76 20.25 -5.22
CA ILE A 740 32.31 21.29 -4.36
C ILE A 740 31.31 22.43 -4.14
N SER A 741 30.69 22.93 -5.19
CA SER A 741 29.83 24.12 -5.14
C SER A 741 28.46 23.85 -4.54
N LYS A 742 27.97 22.62 -4.64
CA LYS A 742 26.64 22.17 -4.20
C LYS A 742 26.71 21.16 -3.03
N LYS A 743 27.71 21.30 -2.16
CA LYS A 743 28.06 20.38 -1.08
C LYS A 743 26.92 20.05 -0.11
N ASP A 744 25.99 20.97 0.09
CA ASP A 744 24.88 20.86 1.03
C ASP A 744 23.55 20.45 0.33
N GLU A 745 23.58 20.30 -0.99
CA GLU A 745 22.45 19.90 -1.82
C GLU A 745 22.58 18.44 -2.28
N ASN A 746 21.46 17.80 -2.59
CA ASN A 746 21.44 16.43 -3.13
C ASN A 746 22.24 16.29 -4.44
N ILE A 747 22.27 17.35 -5.26
CA ILE A 747 23.09 17.43 -6.48
C ILE A 747 24.57 17.24 -6.19
N GLY A 748 25.11 17.86 -5.15
CA GLY A 748 26.52 17.70 -4.74
C GLY A 748 26.84 16.27 -4.33
N LYS A 749 25.96 15.65 -3.52
CA LYS A 749 26.05 14.24 -3.13
C LYS A 749 26.03 13.32 -4.35
N GLN A 750 25.05 13.47 -5.22
CA GLN A 750 24.91 12.64 -6.44
C GLN A 750 26.08 12.84 -7.40
N SER A 751 26.53 14.07 -7.60
CA SER A 751 27.71 14.38 -8.43
C SER A 751 28.96 13.68 -7.92
N THR A 752 29.17 13.67 -6.59
CA THR A 752 30.32 12.98 -5.97
C THR A 752 30.23 11.47 -6.18
N GLY A 753 29.05 10.86 -5.93
CA GLY A 753 28.83 9.43 -6.14
C GLY A 753 29.03 9.02 -7.60
N LEU A 754 28.52 9.82 -8.53
CA LEU A 754 28.67 9.56 -9.98
C LEU A 754 30.11 9.72 -10.43
N LEU A 755 30.83 10.74 -9.95
CA LEU A 755 32.25 10.94 -10.21
C LEU A 755 33.09 9.73 -9.75
N LEU A 756 32.84 9.20 -8.54
CA LEU A 756 33.47 7.98 -8.05
C LEU A 756 33.17 6.80 -8.97
N SER A 757 31.91 6.59 -9.35
CA SER A 757 31.52 5.52 -10.26
C SER A 757 32.19 5.59 -11.66
N PHE A 758 32.60 6.77 -12.08
CA PHE A 758 33.37 6.99 -13.31
C PHE A 758 34.88 6.79 -13.14
N GLY A 759 35.34 6.45 -11.94
CA GLY A 759 36.76 6.32 -11.62
C GLY A 759 37.46 7.64 -11.35
N GLY A 760 36.74 8.66 -10.94
CA GLY A 760 37.21 10.03 -10.70
C GLY A 760 37.98 10.21 -9.37
N SER A 761 38.42 9.14 -8.70
CA SER A 761 39.18 9.22 -7.45
C SER A 761 40.43 10.04 -7.56
N LYS A 762 41.10 10.04 -8.74
CA LYS A 762 42.28 10.90 -8.97
C LYS A 762 41.95 12.39 -8.92
N GLN A 763 40.86 12.82 -9.53
CA GLN A 763 40.39 14.22 -9.51
C GLN A 763 40.03 14.62 -8.07
N ILE A 764 39.34 13.76 -7.34
CA ILE A 764 38.99 13.96 -5.92
C ILE A 764 40.26 14.15 -5.08
N TRP A 765 41.25 13.28 -5.21
CA TRP A 765 42.54 13.39 -4.49
C TRP A 765 43.34 14.62 -4.90
N SER A 766 43.24 15.09 -6.15
CA SER A 766 43.88 16.33 -6.57
C SER A 766 43.37 17.55 -5.80
N VAL A 767 42.07 17.62 -5.57
CA VAL A 767 41.46 18.69 -4.73
C VAL A 767 41.82 18.52 -3.27
N LEU A 768 41.69 17.30 -2.71
CA LEU A 768 41.92 17.01 -1.30
C LEU A 768 43.37 17.26 -0.87
N ASN A 769 44.33 17.09 -1.80
CA ASN A 769 45.75 17.41 -1.57
C ASN A 769 46.10 18.87 -1.97
N GLY A 770 45.14 19.67 -2.43
CA GLY A 770 45.31 21.05 -2.81
C GLY A 770 45.43 22.00 -1.61
N LYS A 771 45.74 23.27 -1.91
CA LYS A 771 45.89 24.32 -0.87
C LYS A 771 44.58 25.05 -0.56
N ASP A 772 43.51 24.82 -1.33
CA ASP A 772 42.22 25.46 -1.11
C ASP A 772 41.42 24.71 -0.03
N SER A 773 41.56 25.19 1.19
CA SER A 773 40.90 24.59 2.35
C SER A 773 39.36 24.61 2.26
N ILE A 774 38.78 25.58 1.53
CA ILE A 774 37.33 25.67 1.32
C ILE A 774 36.85 24.54 0.40
N ALA A 775 37.53 24.36 -0.72
CA ALA A 775 37.24 23.28 -1.66
C ALA A 775 37.42 21.90 -0.99
N VAL A 776 38.49 21.72 -0.18
CA VAL A 776 38.74 20.50 0.56
C VAL A 776 37.57 20.18 1.52
N LYS A 777 37.15 21.14 2.35
CA LYS A 777 36.02 20.95 3.30
C LYS A 777 34.70 20.71 2.57
N SER A 778 34.46 21.40 1.48
CA SER A 778 33.25 21.23 0.65
C SER A 778 33.20 19.85 0.06
N LEU A 779 34.27 19.36 -0.53
CA LEU A 779 34.33 18.02 -1.12
C LEU A 779 34.24 16.91 -0.04
N LEU A 780 34.84 17.11 1.14
CA LEU A 780 34.70 16.21 2.29
C LEU A 780 33.22 16.13 2.74
N SER A 781 32.49 17.27 2.72
CA SER A 781 31.07 17.26 3.06
C SER A 781 30.28 16.37 2.08
N SER A 782 30.47 16.55 0.78
CA SER A 782 29.81 15.74 -0.24
C SER A 782 30.20 14.25 -0.15
N LEU A 783 31.47 13.93 0.06
CA LEU A 783 31.95 12.55 0.25
C LEU A 783 31.29 11.87 1.47
N GLY A 784 31.19 12.59 2.60
CA GLY A 784 30.53 12.08 3.80
C GLY A 784 29.04 11.78 3.59
N GLN A 785 28.34 12.55 2.74
CA GLN A 785 26.94 12.34 2.42
C GLN A 785 26.72 11.16 1.47
N VAL A 786 27.67 10.84 0.59
CA VAL A 786 27.56 9.69 -0.34
C VAL A 786 27.45 8.37 0.42
N GLY A 787 28.23 8.19 1.48
CA GLY A 787 28.18 7.03 2.36
C GLY A 787 28.64 5.70 1.74
N SER A 788 29.12 5.69 0.49
CA SER A 788 29.66 4.49 -0.13
C SER A 788 30.96 4.06 0.53
N LYS A 789 31.31 2.77 0.44
CA LYS A 789 32.58 2.27 0.99
C LYS A 789 33.76 3.10 0.52
N GLU A 790 33.87 3.35 -0.80
CA GLU A 790 34.95 4.11 -1.38
C GLU A 790 34.99 5.56 -0.87
N SER A 791 33.84 6.24 -0.81
CA SER A 791 33.77 7.62 -0.29
C SER A 791 34.21 7.70 1.18
N ILE A 792 33.76 6.76 2.02
CA ILE A 792 34.13 6.74 3.44
C ILE A 792 35.58 6.33 3.65
N ASP A 793 36.13 5.45 2.83
CA ASP A 793 37.56 5.09 2.87
C ASP A 793 38.45 6.33 2.57
N ILE A 794 38.05 7.17 1.63
CA ILE A 794 38.72 8.46 1.35
C ILE A 794 38.64 9.38 2.58
N VAL A 795 37.45 9.59 3.14
CA VAL A 795 37.25 10.43 4.32
C VAL A 795 38.06 9.93 5.53
N GLN A 796 38.07 8.62 5.74
CA GLN A 796 38.87 7.98 6.81
C GLN A 796 40.38 8.21 6.61
N THR A 797 40.86 8.11 5.37
CA THR A 797 42.29 8.36 5.09
C THR A 797 42.69 9.78 5.47
N ILE A 798 41.82 10.77 5.24
CA ILE A 798 42.06 12.16 5.64
C ILE A 798 42.02 12.34 7.16
N ALA A 799 41.02 11.74 7.82
CA ALA A 799 40.90 11.82 9.28
C ALA A 799 42.13 11.32 9.99
N LEU A 800 42.74 10.24 9.49
CA LEU A 800 43.89 9.58 10.14
C LEU A 800 45.25 10.08 9.67
N SER A 801 45.30 10.99 8.69
CA SER A 801 46.61 11.46 8.15
C SER A 801 47.00 12.80 8.74
N ASP A 802 48.22 12.85 9.30
CA ASP A 802 48.89 14.04 9.86
C ASP A 802 49.23 15.12 8.80
N LYS A 803 49.12 14.78 7.53
CA LYS A 803 49.32 15.73 6.40
C LYS A 803 48.24 16.83 6.31
N TYR A 804 47.10 16.61 6.95
CA TYR A 804 46.01 17.57 6.93
C TYR A 804 45.91 18.36 8.22
N ALA A 805 45.46 19.61 8.14
CA ALA A 805 45.21 20.46 9.27
C ALA A 805 44.20 19.80 10.25
N LEU A 806 44.36 20.04 11.54
CA LEU A 806 43.58 19.39 12.60
C LEU A 806 42.04 19.62 12.42
N ASP A 807 41.64 20.80 11.99
CA ASP A 807 40.23 21.13 11.75
C ASP A 807 39.61 20.31 10.60
N ILE A 808 40.37 20.07 9.51
CA ILE A 808 39.97 19.20 8.38
C ILE A 808 39.85 17.74 8.87
N ARG A 809 40.80 17.28 9.66
CA ARG A 809 40.80 15.92 10.20
C ARG A 809 39.62 15.68 11.14
N LYS A 810 39.32 16.65 12.03
CA LYS A 810 38.16 16.61 12.91
C LYS A 810 36.83 16.61 12.11
N ASP A 811 36.74 17.38 11.08
CA ASP A 811 35.55 17.38 10.21
C ASP A 811 35.38 16.03 9.51
N ALA A 812 36.43 15.47 8.96
CA ALA A 812 36.44 14.15 8.35
C ALA A 812 36.00 13.04 9.35
N ALA A 813 36.53 13.07 10.58
CA ALA A 813 36.15 12.11 11.62
C ALA A 813 34.65 12.18 11.97
N ARG A 814 34.08 13.40 12.08
CA ARG A 814 32.63 13.58 12.30
C ARG A 814 31.78 13.02 11.15
N LYS A 815 32.26 13.14 9.87
CA LYS A 815 31.55 12.60 8.70
C LYS A 815 31.50 11.07 8.71
N ILE A 816 32.55 10.39 9.19
CA ILE A 816 32.55 8.94 9.35
C ILE A 816 31.44 8.54 10.35
N GLY A 817 31.39 9.16 11.53
CA GLY A 817 30.42 8.83 12.58
C GLY A 817 28.96 9.05 12.16
N ARG A 818 28.69 9.94 11.20
CA ARG A 818 27.34 10.20 10.67
C ARG A 818 26.97 9.35 9.45
N SER A 819 27.87 8.51 8.97
CA SER A 819 27.60 7.62 7.84
C SER A 819 26.87 6.36 8.29
N TRP A 820 26.20 5.68 7.37
CA TRP A 820 25.63 4.35 7.61
C TRP A 820 26.73 3.38 8.09
N ASN A 821 26.49 2.68 9.20
CA ASN A 821 27.50 1.88 9.93
C ASN A 821 28.74 2.69 10.39
N GLY A 822 28.60 4.01 10.51
CA GLY A 822 29.70 4.88 10.92
C GLY A 822 30.17 4.62 12.32
N GLU A 823 29.28 4.29 13.25
CA GLU A 823 29.60 3.99 14.64
C GLU A 823 30.45 2.73 14.75
N GLU A 824 30.15 1.66 14.02
CA GLU A 824 30.96 0.44 13.97
C GLU A 824 32.36 0.72 13.42
N ARG A 825 32.46 1.56 12.38
CA ARG A 825 33.74 1.98 11.82
C ARG A 825 34.58 2.78 12.80
N VAL A 826 33.97 3.76 13.46
CA VAL A 826 34.67 4.55 14.51
C VAL A 826 35.15 3.64 15.63
N LEU A 827 34.29 2.71 16.08
CA LEU A 827 34.64 1.72 17.08
C LEU A 827 35.82 0.81 16.65
N ALA A 828 35.81 0.36 15.39
CA ALA A 828 36.91 -0.44 14.84
C ALA A 828 38.23 0.35 14.75
N ILE A 829 38.19 1.64 14.39
CA ILE A 829 39.34 2.53 14.35
C ILE A 829 39.88 2.71 15.76
N LEU A 830 39.01 2.94 16.76
CA LEU A 830 39.40 3.09 18.19
C LEU A 830 39.99 1.81 18.76
N LYS A 831 39.38 0.65 18.56
CA LYS A 831 39.89 -0.67 19.02
C LYS A 831 41.26 -0.99 18.45
N ASN A 832 41.52 -0.59 17.21
CA ASN A 832 42.83 -0.82 16.57
C ASN A 832 43.91 0.20 16.99
N LYS A 833 43.61 1.13 17.92
CA LYS A 833 44.52 2.18 18.40
C LYS A 833 45.15 3.03 17.25
N LYS A 834 44.40 3.20 16.15
CA LYS A 834 44.83 3.97 14.97
C LYS A 834 44.44 5.43 15.01
N VAL A 835 43.82 5.88 16.10
CA VAL A 835 43.36 7.28 16.22
C VAL A 835 44.53 8.12 16.74
N PRO A 836 44.95 9.16 16.00
CA PRO A 836 45.90 10.13 16.50
C PRO A 836 45.37 10.81 17.75
N GLN A 837 46.27 11.07 18.72
CA GLN A 837 45.91 11.56 20.06
C GLN A 837 45.21 12.93 20.02
N ASP A 838 45.48 13.73 19.02
CA ASP A 838 44.88 15.06 18.79
C ASP A 838 43.41 15.00 18.21
N LEU A 839 42.94 13.78 17.89
CA LEU A 839 41.54 13.54 17.44
C LEU A 839 40.65 12.91 18.53
N ILE A 840 41.27 12.46 19.62
CA ILE A 840 40.56 11.96 20.77
C ILE A 840 40.18 13.13 21.68
#